data_79c6d9f8c5320be359984b74c238a07d
#
_entry.id   79c6d9f8c5320be359984b74c238a07d
#
_cell.length_a   1.000
_cell.length_b   1.000
_cell.length_c   1.000
_cell.angle_alpha   90.00
_cell.angle_beta   90.00
_cell.angle_gamma   90.00
#
_symmetry.space_group_name_H-M   'P 1'
#
loop_
_entity.id
_entity.type
_entity.pdbx_description
1 polymer ?
#
loop_
_entity_poly.entity_id
_entity_poly.type
_entity_poly.pdbx_seq_one_letter_code
_entity_poly.pdbx_strand_id
1 'polypeptide(L)'
;MNRCVLAVAVSSVLTFALAADARAEAAPAGNAAAPATLDTMIVTGTRGSNRTQFDTLAPVDVFSQEEIQAIESSDLNDVLAQLVPSFVVQRMPMNDGLVFVRPATLRGLSPDQTLVLVNGRRFHRSALLGARGAQGPDLAQIPVHAIQRIEVLRDGASAQYGSDAIAGVINIILDDRVGGELSLGLSEYSEGDGLGRKIGGRHGFALGDKGSLSLFADWDKSDATSRSRQRADAIAFQNAHPDLAVPDPVQRWGQPDLENRHFGFNLNLALNDSVDLYGFGLYGHSEGVSDFNWRNPDGTASVYNRSRVFPGWDARSLYPTGFSPKYGNEQDDLQGVLGLRGYWGERWRWDVSGSYGRNRIDYTLGNSINASLGPDSPTSFYLGRLSQEEKNLNADIVYSLPVSALAAPINIAFGAETREETYRVDAGDPASYAIGPGAVTGLAGGANGAPGFSAANAGRWSQRSRAAYIDVEAPLTARWTVGAATRYEHFSAFGESVDGKLSSRFEFTPDLALRGSVSTGFRAPTPGQLYTQSTQQGLDTVTLQVFTTGRLSPSDPLAIQLGAKPLKPEQSRTASLGLTWKNELGFSGSVDLYDIKVTDRFSQSASFAVPAGVPNPLAYTSVSFYTNDFDTTTRGVDVVASHTTALGAGRLSTTLGYNYNQTQVDSGATGVVTNESQRRIFEERLPRQKATLSSTYAWGRFSVLGKLRYYGAWTDSSGNATGDIFQRFGAMSFVDLAVSWNVTEQQTLRIGADNLFNRYPDEASFQASRGLIYSRNAPYDTDGRNLYAEYRIRY
;
A
#
# COMPACT_ATOMS: atom_id res chain seq x y z
N MET A 1 27.02 -13.64 -16.98
CA MET A 1 26.43 -13.33 -18.30
C MET A 1 25.51 -12.10 -18.28
N ASN A 2 25.05 -11.63 -17.12
CA ASN A 2 24.02 -10.58 -17.00
C ASN A 2 24.54 -9.14 -17.15
N ARG A 3 25.81 -8.85 -16.85
CA ARG A 3 26.37 -7.47 -17.01
C ARG A 3 26.38 -6.96 -18.45
N CYS A 4 26.25 -7.84 -19.44
CA CYS A 4 26.19 -7.46 -20.86
C CYS A 4 24.80 -7.05 -21.34
N VAL A 5 23.71 -7.46 -20.65
CA VAL A 5 22.35 -7.23 -21.14
C VAL A 5 21.95 -5.77 -20.98
N LEU A 6 22.25 -5.15 -19.84
CA LEU A 6 21.96 -3.72 -19.62
C LEU A 6 22.79 -2.83 -20.54
N ALA A 7 24.06 -3.17 -20.74
CA ALA A 7 24.95 -2.44 -21.65
C ALA A 7 24.52 -2.59 -23.13
N VAL A 8 24.03 -3.76 -23.52
CA VAL A 8 23.51 -4.00 -24.88
C VAL A 8 22.16 -3.32 -25.09
N ALA A 9 21.27 -3.34 -24.09
CA ALA A 9 19.98 -2.66 -24.16
C ALA A 9 20.15 -1.13 -24.21
N VAL A 10 21.02 -0.56 -23.41
CA VAL A 10 21.36 0.87 -23.45
C VAL A 10 21.99 1.23 -24.80
N SER A 11 22.88 0.39 -25.34
CA SER A 11 23.47 0.60 -26.66
C SER A 11 22.44 0.48 -27.79
N SER A 12 21.46 -0.44 -27.69
CA SER A 12 20.40 -0.61 -28.70
C SER A 12 19.42 0.56 -28.70
N VAL A 13 19.06 1.08 -27.51
CA VAL A 13 18.22 2.26 -27.35
C VAL A 13 18.92 3.52 -27.87
N LEU A 14 20.24 3.67 -27.61
CA LEU A 14 21.04 4.75 -28.17
C LEU A 14 21.14 4.68 -29.69
N THR A 15 21.21 3.47 -30.27
CA THR A 15 21.29 3.29 -31.73
C THR A 15 19.97 3.63 -32.41
N PHE A 16 18.82 3.33 -31.79
CA PHE A 16 17.52 3.74 -32.30
C PHE A 16 17.29 5.26 -32.19
N ALA A 17 17.78 5.89 -31.13
CA ALA A 17 17.69 7.35 -30.94
C ALA A 17 18.57 8.13 -31.92
N LEU A 18 19.72 7.58 -32.35
CA LEU A 18 20.63 8.21 -33.30
C LEU A 18 20.20 8.06 -34.78
N ALA A 19 19.31 7.11 -35.08
CA ALA A 19 18.84 6.89 -36.45
C ALA A 19 17.66 7.82 -36.88
N ALA A 20 17.13 8.61 -35.96
CA ALA A 20 15.95 9.49 -36.18
C ALA A 20 16.34 10.94 -36.45
N ASP A 21 17.61 11.25 -36.82
CA ASP A 21 18.00 12.64 -36.93
C ASP A 21 18.68 13.06 -38.19
N ALA A 22 18.11 14.03 -38.87
CA ALA A 22 18.78 15.02 -39.69
C ALA A 22 17.88 16.21 -40.04
N ARG A 23 17.26 16.89 -39.10
CA ARG A 23 16.81 18.31 -39.26
C ARG A 23 16.21 18.82 -37.97
N ALA A 24 16.95 19.52 -37.16
CA ALA A 24 16.40 20.29 -36.05
C ALA A 24 16.90 21.73 -36.09
N GLU A 25 16.00 22.62 -36.38
CA GLU A 25 16.11 24.06 -36.13
C GLU A 25 15.99 24.29 -34.60
N ALA A 26 16.78 25.19 -34.06
CA ALA A 26 16.88 25.43 -32.63
C ALA A 26 15.53 25.92 -32.08
N ALA A 27 14.87 25.05 -31.32
CA ALA A 27 13.62 25.33 -30.58
C ALA A 27 13.92 25.96 -29.21
N PRO A 28 13.02 26.79 -28.68
CA PRO A 28 13.17 27.41 -27.35
C PRO A 28 13.20 26.35 -26.25
N ALA A 29 13.95 26.61 -25.17
CA ALA A 29 14.16 25.73 -24.05
C ALA A 29 12.83 25.12 -23.55
N GLY A 30 12.69 23.81 -23.68
CA GLY A 30 11.52 23.07 -23.20
C GLY A 30 11.29 23.34 -21.72
N ASN A 31 10.05 23.67 -21.37
CA ASN A 31 9.62 23.89 -19.99
C ASN A 31 9.77 22.56 -19.22
N ALA A 32 10.83 22.42 -18.42
CA ALA A 32 10.79 21.48 -17.32
C ALA A 32 9.62 21.90 -16.44
N ALA A 33 8.60 21.05 -16.30
CA ALA A 33 7.45 21.37 -15.49
C ALA A 33 7.91 21.73 -14.08
N ALA A 34 7.40 22.81 -13.54
CA ALA A 34 7.66 23.19 -12.16
C ALA A 34 6.99 22.16 -11.25
N PRO A 35 7.61 21.81 -10.11
CA PRO A 35 6.91 21.02 -9.09
C PRO A 35 5.61 21.71 -8.73
N ALA A 36 4.60 20.92 -8.29
CA ALA A 36 3.32 21.44 -7.85
C ALA A 36 3.55 22.55 -6.83
N THR A 37 3.02 23.72 -7.09
CA THR A 37 3.13 24.89 -6.19
C THR A 37 1.89 24.97 -5.31
N LEU A 38 1.95 25.73 -4.22
CA LEU A 38 0.78 25.99 -3.37
C LEU A 38 -0.39 26.66 -4.12
N ASP A 39 -0.17 27.12 -5.33
CA ASP A 39 -1.21 27.69 -6.21
C ASP A 39 -1.89 26.63 -7.11
N THR A 40 -1.50 25.36 -6.99
CA THR A 40 -2.13 24.24 -7.75
C THR A 40 -3.58 24.05 -7.30
N MET A 41 -4.49 24.01 -8.27
CA MET A 41 -5.92 23.78 -8.03
C MET A 41 -6.17 22.33 -7.54
N ILE A 42 -6.99 22.17 -6.52
CA ILE A 42 -7.29 20.89 -5.89
C ILE A 42 -8.79 20.62 -5.85
N VAL A 43 -9.13 19.34 -5.66
CA VAL A 43 -10.52 18.88 -5.47
C VAL A 43 -10.71 18.13 -4.15
N THR A 44 -9.63 17.85 -3.42
CA THR A 44 -9.67 17.11 -2.15
C THR A 44 -9.68 18.06 -0.96
N GLY A 45 -10.49 17.76 0.05
CA GLY A 45 -10.56 18.54 1.30
C GLY A 45 -11.36 19.84 1.19
N THR A 46 -11.99 20.11 0.04
CA THR A 46 -12.86 21.29 -0.16
C THR A 46 -14.07 20.94 -1.02
N ARG A 47 -15.17 21.64 -0.83
CA ARG A 47 -16.36 21.61 -1.69
C ARG A 47 -16.49 22.86 -2.55
N GLY A 48 -15.65 23.85 -2.29
CA GLY A 48 -15.53 25.07 -3.11
C GLY A 48 -14.89 24.78 -4.46
N SER A 49 -15.31 25.50 -5.50
CA SER A 49 -14.61 25.52 -6.79
C SER A 49 -13.38 26.44 -6.69
N ASN A 50 -12.34 26.18 -7.49
CA ASN A 50 -11.16 27.01 -7.64
C ASN A 50 -10.35 27.25 -6.35
N ARG A 51 -10.21 26.24 -5.50
CA ARG A 51 -9.30 26.29 -4.34
C ARG A 51 -7.92 25.82 -4.76
N THR A 52 -6.92 26.51 -4.25
CA THR A 52 -5.52 26.11 -4.38
C THR A 52 -5.06 25.34 -3.13
N GLN A 53 -3.93 24.68 -3.19
CA GLN A 53 -3.31 24.01 -2.04
C GLN A 53 -3.06 25.02 -0.89
N PHE A 54 -2.72 26.27 -1.20
CA PHE A 54 -2.53 27.32 -0.21
C PHE A 54 -3.84 27.72 0.48
N ASP A 55 -4.98 27.71 -0.23
CA ASP A 55 -6.27 28.20 0.26
C ASP A 55 -7.06 27.16 1.05
N THR A 56 -6.53 25.96 1.25
CA THR A 56 -7.24 24.87 1.95
C THR A 56 -7.37 25.10 3.44
N LEU A 57 -8.50 24.64 4.00
CA LEU A 57 -8.76 24.59 5.44
C LEU A 57 -7.98 23.50 6.16
N ALA A 58 -7.46 22.51 5.42
CA ALA A 58 -6.70 21.36 5.92
C ALA A 58 -5.46 21.11 5.06
N PRO A 59 -4.40 20.44 5.57
CA PRO A 59 -3.18 20.18 4.81
C PRO A 59 -3.42 19.20 3.66
N VAL A 60 -3.20 19.67 2.43
CA VAL A 60 -3.23 18.84 1.21
C VAL A 60 -1.91 18.99 0.48
N ASP A 61 -1.25 17.87 0.19
CA ASP A 61 -0.11 17.82 -0.71
C ASP A 61 -0.59 17.44 -2.10
N VAL A 62 0.00 18.03 -3.12
CA VAL A 62 -0.27 17.72 -4.54
C VAL A 62 1.02 17.32 -5.20
N PHE A 63 1.01 16.16 -5.84
CA PHE A 63 2.13 15.64 -6.61
C PHE A 63 1.75 15.57 -8.08
N SER A 64 2.51 16.26 -8.91
CA SER A 64 2.32 16.32 -10.36
C SER A 64 2.70 14.99 -11.01
N GLN A 65 2.26 14.80 -12.26
CA GLN A 65 2.64 13.64 -13.06
C GLN A 65 4.17 13.52 -13.20
N GLU A 66 4.86 14.65 -13.37
CA GLU A 66 6.31 14.68 -13.51
C GLU A 66 7.03 14.22 -12.24
N GLU A 67 6.54 14.60 -11.06
CA GLU A 67 7.08 14.15 -9.78
C GLU A 67 6.82 12.67 -9.56
N ILE A 68 5.63 12.18 -9.93
CA ILE A 68 5.26 10.75 -9.86
C ILE A 68 6.16 9.94 -10.79
N GLN A 69 6.28 10.34 -12.05
CA GLN A 69 7.10 9.68 -13.06
C GLN A 69 8.60 9.85 -12.83
N ALA A 70 9.02 10.77 -11.94
CA ALA A 70 10.40 10.91 -11.52
C ALA A 70 10.88 9.76 -10.62
N ILE A 71 10.00 8.92 -10.16
CA ILE A 71 10.31 7.75 -9.33
C ILE A 71 10.33 6.49 -10.19
N GLU A 72 11.40 5.71 -10.06
CA GLU A 72 11.54 4.44 -10.79
C GLU A 72 10.78 3.34 -10.07
N SER A 73 9.48 3.33 -10.21
CA SER A 73 8.62 2.24 -9.76
C SER A 73 7.31 2.22 -10.54
N SER A 74 6.84 1.04 -10.90
CA SER A 74 5.48 0.81 -11.39
C SER A 74 4.47 0.63 -10.24
N ASP A 75 4.94 0.40 -9.01
CA ASP A 75 4.09 0.25 -7.83
C ASP A 75 3.86 1.61 -7.15
N LEU A 76 2.60 2.02 -7.10
CA LEU A 76 2.19 3.28 -6.50
C LEU A 76 2.53 3.38 -5.00
N ASN A 77 2.63 2.26 -4.29
CA ASN A 77 3.10 2.26 -2.90
C ASN A 77 4.53 2.81 -2.79
N ASP A 78 5.44 2.41 -3.66
CA ASP A 78 6.83 2.89 -3.65
C ASP A 78 6.92 4.36 -4.08
N VAL A 79 6.07 4.77 -5.02
CA VAL A 79 5.95 6.17 -5.45
C VAL A 79 5.52 7.05 -4.27
N LEU A 80 4.43 6.69 -3.60
CA LEU A 80 3.94 7.43 -2.43
C LEU A 80 4.92 7.42 -1.26
N ALA A 81 5.61 6.29 -1.03
CA ALA A 81 6.61 6.20 0.02
C ALA A 81 7.80 7.14 -0.20
N GLN A 82 8.10 7.53 -1.43
CA GLN A 82 9.17 8.49 -1.74
C GLN A 82 8.68 9.94 -1.80
N LEU A 83 7.42 10.18 -2.14
CA LEU A 83 6.84 11.53 -2.25
C LEU A 83 6.27 12.02 -0.92
N VAL A 84 5.58 11.16 -0.16
CA VAL A 84 4.87 11.53 1.07
C VAL A 84 5.67 11.11 2.30
N PRO A 85 6.26 12.03 3.07
CA PRO A 85 7.12 11.66 4.21
C PRO A 85 6.40 10.87 5.29
N SER A 86 5.12 11.12 5.52
CA SER A 86 4.30 10.40 6.50
C SER A 86 3.75 9.06 6.00
N PHE A 87 4.03 8.68 4.73
CA PHE A 87 3.61 7.40 4.15
C PHE A 87 4.76 6.39 4.20
N VAL A 88 4.51 5.21 4.73
CA VAL A 88 5.51 4.13 4.87
C VAL A 88 4.93 2.83 4.35
N VAL A 89 5.70 2.14 3.52
CA VAL A 89 5.39 0.79 3.04
C VAL A 89 6.54 -0.16 3.35
N GLN A 90 6.20 -1.39 3.75
CA GLN A 90 7.15 -2.47 4.02
C GLN A 90 7.10 -3.48 2.87
N ARG A 91 8.21 -4.10 2.52
CA ARG A 91 8.28 -5.08 1.43
C ARG A 91 7.92 -6.50 1.85
N MET A 92 8.13 -6.85 3.11
CA MET A 92 7.74 -8.09 3.77
C MET A 92 8.07 -9.38 3.02
N PRO A 93 9.34 -9.62 2.61
CA PRO A 93 9.72 -10.85 1.91
C PRO A 93 9.35 -12.10 2.70
N MET A 94 8.89 -13.14 1.99
CA MET A 94 8.47 -14.43 2.55
C MET A 94 7.39 -14.32 3.66
N ASN A 95 6.45 -13.40 3.51
CA ASN A 95 5.40 -13.17 4.50
C ASN A 95 4.01 -13.36 3.90
N ASP A 96 3.70 -14.57 3.48
CA ASP A 96 2.43 -14.97 2.86
C ASP A 96 1.97 -13.96 1.79
N GLY A 97 0.69 -13.64 1.72
CA GLY A 97 0.14 -12.67 0.77
C GLY A 97 0.66 -11.23 0.93
N LEU A 98 1.29 -10.89 2.08
CA LEU A 98 1.81 -9.54 2.34
C LEU A 98 3.01 -9.15 1.48
N VAL A 99 3.68 -10.11 0.87
CA VAL A 99 4.77 -9.83 -0.08
C VAL A 99 4.23 -9.30 -1.41
N PHE A 100 2.98 -9.63 -1.76
CA PHE A 100 2.30 -9.23 -2.99
C PHE A 100 1.42 -7.99 -2.75
N VAL A 101 0.53 -8.04 -1.73
CA VAL A 101 -0.31 -6.89 -1.32
C VAL A 101 0.35 -6.23 -0.13
N ARG A 102 1.16 -5.21 -0.40
CA ARG A 102 2.01 -4.57 0.62
C ARG A 102 1.24 -3.57 1.47
N PRO A 103 1.22 -3.75 2.81
CA PRO A 103 0.51 -2.83 3.69
C PRO A 103 1.23 -1.48 3.76
N ALA A 104 0.51 -0.42 3.45
CA ALA A 104 1.01 0.94 3.56
C ALA A 104 0.34 1.67 4.72
N THR A 105 1.09 2.54 5.39
CA THR A 105 0.61 3.33 6.52
C THR A 105 0.79 4.81 6.26
N LEU A 106 -0.21 5.62 6.60
CA LEU A 106 -0.12 7.06 6.65
C LEU A 106 -0.07 7.50 8.12
N ARG A 107 0.94 8.33 8.49
CA ARG A 107 1.13 8.78 9.88
C ARG A 107 1.23 7.63 10.90
N GLY A 108 1.74 6.45 10.48
CA GLY A 108 1.88 5.27 11.35
C GLY A 108 0.56 4.63 11.77
N LEU A 109 -0.57 5.04 11.19
CA LEU A 109 -1.87 4.44 11.43
C LEU A 109 -2.08 3.20 10.54
N SER A 110 -3.10 2.39 10.83
CA SER A 110 -3.37 1.16 10.07
C SER A 110 -3.70 1.45 8.60
N PRO A 111 -3.33 0.57 7.65
CA PRO A 111 -3.63 0.75 6.23
C PRO A 111 -5.11 1.00 5.92
N ASP A 112 -6.01 0.40 6.68
CA ASP A 112 -7.45 0.55 6.54
C ASP A 112 -8.04 1.77 7.28
N GLN A 113 -7.16 2.64 7.84
CA GLN A 113 -7.51 3.95 8.39
C GLN A 113 -7.15 5.11 7.45
N THR A 114 -6.72 4.79 6.22
CA THR A 114 -6.47 5.74 5.13
C THR A 114 -7.44 5.48 3.99
N LEU A 115 -8.25 6.48 3.64
CA LEU A 115 -9.17 6.37 2.52
C LEU A 115 -8.45 6.63 1.20
N VAL A 116 -8.62 5.75 0.23
CA VAL A 116 -8.15 5.95 -1.14
C VAL A 116 -9.33 6.23 -2.06
N LEU A 117 -9.16 7.27 -2.88
CA LEU A 117 -10.11 7.68 -3.91
C LEU A 117 -9.44 7.67 -5.28
N VAL A 118 -10.20 7.37 -6.31
CA VAL A 118 -9.84 7.60 -7.71
C VAL A 118 -10.88 8.53 -8.31
N ASN A 119 -10.45 9.66 -8.87
CA ASN A 119 -11.32 10.74 -9.35
C ASN A 119 -12.42 11.13 -8.33
N GLY A 120 -12.06 11.16 -7.03
CA GLY A 120 -12.98 11.49 -5.96
C GLY A 120 -13.97 10.39 -5.57
N ARG A 121 -13.89 9.19 -6.14
CA ARG A 121 -14.73 8.03 -5.82
C ARG A 121 -13.92 6.97 -5.08
N ARG A 122 -14.53 6.36 -4.05
CA ARG A 122 -13.87 5.35 -3.19
C ARG A 122 -13.31 4.22 -4.04
N PHE A 123 -12.01 3.92 -3.85
CA PHE A 123 -11.36 2.72 -4.35
C PHE A 123 -11.58 1.60 -3.34
N HIS A 124 -11.92 0.41 -3.83
CA HIS A 124 -12.29 -0.72 -2.98
C HIS A 124 -11.09 -1.31 -2.23
N ARG A 125 -11.38 -2.09 -1.20
CA ARG A 125 -10.36 -2.78 -0.41
C ARG A 125 -9.81 -4.01 -1.13
N SER A 126 -8.58 -4.39 -0.80
CA SER A 126 -8.04 -5.71 -1.15
C SER A 126 -8.79 -6.83 -0.42
N ALA A 127 -8.76 -8.03 -1.01
CA ALA A 127 -9.27 -9.25 -0.37
C ALA A 127 -8.33 -9.76 0.74
N LEU A 128 -7.06 -9.35 0.77
CA LEU A 128 -6.11 -9.76 1.79
C LEU A 128 -6.42 -9.08 3.13
N LEU A 129 -6.60 -9.88 4.19
CA LEU A 129 -6.52 -9.43 5.56
C LEU A 129 -5.03 -9.42 5.94
N GLY A 130 -4.42 -8.25 5.82
CA GLY A 130 -2.99 -8.06 5.94
C GLY A 130 -2.44 -8.11 7.36
N ALA A 131 -1.34 -7.41 7.60
CA ALA A 131 -0.70 -7.36 8.90
C ALA A 131 -1.69 -6.97 10.00
N ARG A 132 -1.82 -7.81 11.02
CA ARG A 132 -2.75 -7.65 12.15
C ARG A 132 -4.22 -7.56 11.77
N GLY A 133 -4.58 -8.04 10.57
CA GLY A 133 -5.93 -8.04 10.06
C GLY A 133 -6.38 -6.75 9.40
N ALA A 134 -5.50 -5.79 9.17
CA ALA A 134 -5.83 -4.60 8.41
C ALA A 134 -6.25 -4.96 6.97
N GLN A 135 -7.32 -4.34 6.48
CA GLN A 135 -7.85 -4.56 5.14
C GLN A 135 -7.89 -3.24 4.37
N GLY A 136 -6.72 -2.77 3.92
CA GLY A 136 -6.58 -1.59 3.09
C GLY A 136 -6.77 -1.87 1.60
N PRO A 137 -6.82 -0.84 0.75
CA PRO A 137 -6.77 -0.97 -0.71
C PRO A 137 -5.39 -1.46 -1.17
N ASP A 138 -5.34 -2.11 -2.33
CA ASP A 138 -4.09 -2.46 -2.99
C ASP A 138 -3.72 -1.39 -4.03
N LEU A 139 -2.81 -0.51 -3.65
CA LEU A 139 -2.40 0.60 -4.52
C LEU A 139 -1.56 0.15 -5.72
N ALA A 140 -0.97 -1.04 -5.67
CA ALA A 140 -0.21 -1.60 -6.79
C ALA A 140 -1.11 -1.88 -8.01
N GLN A 141 -2.43 -1.99 -7.83
CA GLN A 141 -3.41 -2.22 -8.89
C GLN A 141 -3.81 -0.95 -9.67
N ILE A 142 -3.25 0.20 -9.28
CA ILE A 142 -3.53 1.48 -9.95
C ILE A 142 -2.34 1.85 -10.82
N PRO A 143 -2.49 1.84 -12.18
CA PRO A 143 -1.38 2.06 -13.10
C PRO A 143 -0.82 3.48 -13.00
N VAL A 144 0.51 3.61 -12.81
CA VAL A 144 1.18 4.91 -12.63
C VAL A 144 1.03 5.80 -13.85
N HIS A 145 1.01 5.24 -15.07
CA HIS A 145 0.84 6.00 -16.31
C HIS A 145 -0.55 6.59 -16.51
N ALA A 146 -1.55 6.08 -15.78
CA ALA A 146 -2.89 6.65 -15.80
C ALA A 146 -3.03 7.92 -14.96
N ILE A 147 -2.04 8.26 -14.14
CA ILE A 147 -2.16 9.29 -13.12
C ILE A 147 -1.73 10.65 -13.64
N GLN A 148 -2.63 11.64 -13.55
CA GLN A 148 -2.34 13.04 -13.83
C GLN A 148 -1.69 13.71 -12.61
N ARG A 149 -2.22 13.47 -11.40
CA ARG A 149 -1.71 13.96 -10.13
C ARG A 149 -2.27 13.15 -8.97
N ILE A 150 -1.62 13.25 -7.82
CA ILE A 150 -2.09 12.68 -6.56
C ILE A 150 -2.28 13.82 -5.56
N GLU A 151 -3.42 13.83 -4.88
CA GLU A 151 -3.73 14.75 -3.81
C GLU A 151 -3.80 13.97 -2.49
N VAL A 152 -3.00 14.37 -1.50
CA VAL A 152 -2.93 13.71 -0.19
C VAL A 152 -3.41 14.66 0.89
N LEU A 153 -4.62 14.45 1.38
CA LEU A 153 -5.18 15.18 2.51
C LEU A 153 -4.67 14.53 3.81
N ARG A 154 -3.83 15.25 4.54
CA ARG A 154 -3.24 14.81 5.80
C ARG A 154 -4.03 15.33 7.00
N ASP A 155 -5.32 14.97 7.09
CA ASP A 155 -6.22 15.37 8.19
C ASP A 155 -7.38 14.39 8.33
N GLY A 156 -7.99 14.33 9.53
CA GLY A 156 -9.21 13.55 9.71
C GLY A 156 -10.34 14.11 8.84
N ALA A 157 -10.96 13.24 8.04
CA ALA A 157 -11.93 13.64 7.03
C ALA A 157 -13.19 12.76 6.97
N SER A 158 -13.47 11.98 8.02
CA SER A 158 -14.64 11.09 8.05
C SER A 158 -15.97 11.83 7.92
N ALA A 159 -16.08 13.04 8.44
CA ALA A 159 -17.28 13.87 8.28
C ALA A 159 -17.54 14.27 6.81
N GLN A 160 -16.52 14.28 5.96
CA GLN A 160 -16.61 14.67 4.55
C GLN A 160 -16.69 13.46 3.60
N TYR A 161 -15.95 12.37 3.90
CA TYR A 161 -15.73 11.22 3.02
C TYR A 161 -16.23 9.88 3.58
N GLY A 162 -16.69 9.85 4.84
CA GLY A 162 -17.17 8.65 5.49
C GLY A 162 -16.09 7.84 6.21
N SER A 163 -16.41 6.60 6.54
CA SER A 163 -15.52 5.70 7.28
C SER A 163 -14.15 5.56 6.59
N ASP A 164 -13.12 5.22 7.39
CA ASP A 164 -11.75 4.96 6.96
C ASP A 164 -10.85 6.20 6.79
N ALA A 165 -11.42 7.42 6.71
CA ALA A 165 -10.66 8.64 6.56
C ALA A 165 -10.16 9.19 7.93
N ILE A 166 -9.52 8.34 8.74
CA ILE A 166 -8.95 8.69 10.06
C ILE A 166 -7.57 9.33 9.91
N ALA A 167 -6.66 8.66 9.20
CA ALA A 167 -5.29 9.14 8.96
C ALA A 167 -5.24 10.24 7.91
N GLY A 168 -6.13 10.15 6.92
CA GLY A 168 -6.21 11.06 5.79
C GLY A 168 -6.89 10.43 4.58
N VAL A 169 -6.79 11.15 3.45
CA VAL A 169 -7.34 10.72 2.16
C VAL A 169 -6.26 10.84 1.09
N ILE A 170 -6.10 9.80 0.28
CA ILE A 170 -5.27 9.80 -0.94
C ILE A 170 -6.22 9.79 -2.12
N ASN A 171 -6.26 10.88 -2.90
CA ASN A 171 -7.09 10.99 -4.09
C ASN A 171 -6.23 10.98 -5.34
N ILE A 172 -6.42 9.98 -6.19
CA ILE A 172 -5.68 9.76 -7.42
C ILE A 172 -6.53 10.30 -8.56
N ILE A 173 -6.01 11.31 -9.25
CA ILE A 173 -6.68 11.92 -10.38
C ILE A 173 -6.13 11.32 -11.67
N LEU A 174 -6.99 10.67 -12.43
CA LEU A 174 -6.63 10.04 -13.69
C LEU A 174 -6.47 11.08 -14.80
N ASP A 175 -5.54 10.81 -15.72
CA ASP A 175 -5.24 11.69 -16.85
C ASP A 175 -6.38 11.66 -17.89
N ASP A 176 -6.85 12.83 -18.26
CA ASP A 176 -7.91 13.05 -19.28
C ASP A 176 -7.44 13.90 -20.47
N ARG A 177 -6.14 14.23 -20.53
CA ARG A 177 -5.57 15.07 -21.59
C ARG A 177 -5.49 14.33 -22.91
N VAL A 178 -5.72 15.05 -24.01
CA VAL A 178 -5.53 14.58 -25.38
C VAL A 178 -4.02 14.40 -25.68
N GLY A 179 -3.68 13.46 -26.55
CA GLY A 179 -2.32 13.07 -26.87
C GLY A 179 -1.86 11.82 -26.15
N GLY A 180 -0.69 11.33 -26.51
CA GLY A 180 -0.20 10.05 -26.06
C GLY A 180 1.16 10.10 -25.36
N GLU A 181 1.44 9.07 -24.58
CA GLU A 181 2.74 8.79 -23.98
C GLU A 181 2.97 7.28 -23.98
N LEU A 182 4.17 6.86 -24.38
CA LEU A 182 4.66 5.49 -24.27
C LEU A 182 6.00 5.51 -23.53
N SER A 183 6.20 4.61 -22.58
CA SER A 183 7.46 4.41 -21.86
C SER A 183 7.92 2.97 -21.92
N LEU A 184 9.24 2.79 -21.98
CA LEU A 184 9.94 1.51 -21.91
C LEU A 184 11.00 1.62 -20.83
N GLY A 185 11.03 0.69 -19.88
CA GLY A 185 11.95 0.72 -18.75
C GLY A 185 12.65 -0.62 -18.54
N LEU A 186 13.91 -0.53 -18.08
CA LEU A 186 14.73 -1.66 -17.63
C LEU A 186 15.38 -1.28 -16.32
N SER A 187 15.46 -2.21 -15.39
CA SER A 187 16.16 -2.03 -14.12
C SER A 187 16.83 -3.33 -13.66
N GLU A 188 17.88 -3.25 -12.88
CA GLU A 188 18.55 -4.42 -12.30
C GLU A 188 19.31 -4.01 -11.03
N TYR A 189 19.25 -4.85 -10.01
CA TYR A 189 20.06 -4.63 -8.82
C TYR A 189 21.53 -4.95 -9.07
N SER A 190 22.42 -4.22 -8.39
CA SER A 190 23.88 -4.38 -8.55
C SER A 190 24.39 -5.76 -8.21
N GLU A 191 23.63 -6.55 -7.47
CA GLU A 191 23.94 -7.96 -7.15
C GLU A 191 23.69 -8.90 -8.34
N GLY A 192 23.09 -8.40 -9.45
CA GLY A 192 22.83 -9.15 -10.68
C GLY A 192 21.56 -9.98 -10.61
N ASP A 193 20.61 -9.55 -9.82
CA ASP A 193 19.27 -10.13 -9.69
C ASP A 193 18.18 -9.05 -9.79
N GLY A 194 16.91 -9.44 -9.72
CA GLY A 194 15.78 -8.51 -9.76
C GLY A 194 15.66 -7.75 -11.07
N LEU A 195 15.97 -8.38 -12.22
CA LEU A 195 15.82 -7.75 -13.52
C LEU A 195 14.37 -7.34 -13.75
N GLY A 196 14.14 -6.03 -13.79
CA GLY A 196 12.85 -5.40 -14.04
C GLY A 196 12.71 -4.97 -15.51
N ARG A 197 11.52 -5.20 -16.08
CA ARG A 197 11.14 -4.78 -17.42
C ARG A 197 9.77 -4.17 -17.34
N LYS A 198 9.57 -3.00 -17.94
CA LYS A 198 8.28 -2.33 -17.96
C LYS A 198 7.99 -1.72 -19.33
N ILE A 199 6.72 -1.78 -19.72
CA ILE A 199 6.14 -1.10 -20.87
C ILE A 199 4.84 -0.49 -20.37
N GLY A 200 4.66 0.81 -20.56
CA GLY A 200 3.43 1.46 -20.15
C GLY A 200 3.12 2.66 -21.01
N GLY A 201 1.87 3.02 -21.08
CA GLY A 201 1.47 4.18 -21.84
C GLY A 201 -0.01 4.53 -21.72
N ARG A 202 -0.32 5.70 -22.21
CA ARG A 202 -1.67 6.18 -22.36
C ARG A 202 -1.86 6.91 -23.69
N HIS A 203 -3.10 6.95 -24.15
CA HIS A 203 -3.51 7.80 -25.26
C HIS A 203 -4.89 8.41 -25.00
N GLY A 204 -4.96 9.73 -25.01
CA GLY A 204 -6.19 10.50 -24.89
C GLY A 204 -6.72 10.95 -26.25
N PHE A 205 -7.95 10.61 -26.52
CA PHE A 205 -8.70 11.01 -27.70
C PHE A 205 -9.60 12.20 -27.38
N ALA A 206 -9.62 13.20 -28.26
CA ALA A 206 -10.65 14.21 -28.21
C ALA A 206 -11.98 13.64 -28.77
N LEU A 207 -13.08 13.87 -28.09
CA LEU A 207 -14.43 13.53 -28.52
C LEU A 207 -15.12 14.78 -29.13
N GLY A 208 -14.51 15.30 -30.19
CA GLY A 208 -14.83 16.62 -30.74
C GLY A 208 -14.51 17.71 -29.72
N ASP A 209 -15.41 18.68 -29.58
CA ASP A 209 -15.40 19.75 -28.60
C ASP A 209 -16.14 19.39 -27.29
N LYS A 210 -16.64 18.13 -27.20
CA LYS A 210 -17.51 17.68 -26.11
C LYS A 210 -16.79 16.95 -24.99
N GLY A 211 -15.53 16.59 -25.17
CA GLY A 211 -14.84 15.89 -24.09
C GLY A 211 -13.64 15.06 -24.54
N SER A 212 -13.24 14.12 -23.70
CA SER A 212 -12.08 13.26 -23.91
C SER A 212 -12.33 11.83 -23.45
N LEU A 213 -11.63 10.90 -24.08
CA LEU A 213 -11.49 9.50 -23.68
C LEU A 213 -10.01 9.17 -23.63
N SER A 214 -9.47 8.89 -22.44
CA SER A 214 -8.11 8.38 -22.27
C SER A 214 -8.14 6.87 -22.07
N LEU A 215 -7.27 6.15 -22.80
CA LEU A 215 -7.00 4.73 -22.60
C LEU A 215 -5.57 4.56 -22.07
N PHE A 216 -5.35 3.62 -21.16
CA PHE A 216 -4.02 3.32 -20.64
C PHE A 216 -3.82 1.82 -20.46
N ALA A 217 -2.56 1.42 -20.61
CA ALA A 217 -2.13 0.03 -20.44
C ALA A 217 -0.69 0.01 -19.92
N ASP A 218 -0.45 -0.86 -18.95
CA ASP A 218 0.87 -1.11 -18.38
C ASP A 218 1.13 -2.60 -18.28
N TRP A 219 2.36 -2.98 -18.52
CA TRP A 219 2.93 -4.29 -18.22
C TRP A 219 4.27 -4.11 -17.55
N ASP A 220 4.48 -4.79 -16.42
CA ASP A 220 5.78 -4.89 -15.80
C ASP A 220 6.04 -6.31 -15.29
N LYS A 221 7.31 -6.66 -15.30
CA LYS A 221 7.81 -7.92 -14.78
C LYS A 221 9.13 -7.70 -14.05
N SER A 222 9.24 -8.25 -12.84
CA SER A 222 10.47 -8.28 -12.07
C SER A 222 10.83 -9.71 -11.68
N ASP A 223 12.08 -10.09 -11.95
CA ASP A 223 12.63 -11.33 -11.45
C ASP A 223 12.88 -11.22 -9.93
N ALA A 224 12.87 -12.35 -9.20
CA ALA A 224 13.08 -12.34 -7.76
C ALA A 224 14.48 -11.84 -7.37
N THR A 225 14.58 -11.22 -6.20
CA THR A 225 15.88 -10.91 -5.57
C THR A 225 16.21 -11.91 -4.46
N SER A 226 17.47 -11.92 -4.02
CA SER A 226 17.91 -12.74 -2.90
C SER A 226 18.94 -12.01 -2.05
N ARG A 227 18.59 -11.72 -0.79
CA ARG A 227 19.51 -11.23 0.24
C ARG A 227 19.57 -12.25 1.36
N SER A 228 20.12 -13.42 1.01
CA SER A 228 20.11 -14.63 1.83
C SER A 228 21.52 -15.13 2.09
N ARG A 229 21.72 -15.69 3.27
CA ARG A 229 22.85 -16.58 3.59
C ARG A 229 22.41 -18.01 3.60
N GLN A 230 23.33 -18.94 3.29
CA GLN A 230 23.09 -20.34 3.54
C GLN A 230 22.83 -20.56 5.04
N ARG A 231 21.83 -21.34 5.35
CA ARG A 231 21.46 -21.65 6.73
C ARG A 231 22.50 -22.57 7.35
N ALA A 232 22.81 -22.36 8.63
CA ALA A 232 23.78 -23.20 9.35
C ALA A 232 23.37 -24.68 9.38
N ASP A 233 22.08 -24.97 9.52
CA ASP A 233 21.54 -26.33 9.48
C ASP A 233 21.60 -26.97 8.07
N ALA A 234 21.54 -26.16 7.00
CA ALA A 234 21.74 -26.63 5.63
C ALA A 234 23.21 -26.97 5.35
N ILE A 235 24.15 -26.15 5.87
CA ILE A 235 25.58 -26.46 5.82
C ILE A 235 25.89 -27.76 6.57
N ALA A 236 25.34 -27.91 7.77
CA ALA A 236 25.50 -29.14 8.57
C ALA A 236 24.96 -30.35 7.84
N PHE A 237 23.77 -30.23 7.22
CA PHE A 237 23.17 -31.30 6.42
C PHE A 237 24.04 -31.66 5.20
N GLN A 238 24.56 -30.68 4.45
CA GLN A 238 25.45 -30.94 3.30
C GLN A 238 26.75 -31.64 3.71
N ASN A 239 27.32 -31.25 4.86
CA ASN A 239 28.52 -31.89 5.38
C ASN A 239 28.27 -33.37 5.83
N ALA A 240 27.09 -33.65 6.34
CA ALA A 240 26.69 -35.02 6.73
C ALA A 240 26.34 -35.91 5.51
N HIS A 241 25.93 -35.29 4.42
CA HIS A 241 25.48 -35.93 3.19
C HIS A 241 26.23 -35.38 1.96
N PRO A 242 27.53 -35.60 1.82
CA PRO A 242 28.36 -35.02 0.77
C PRO A 242 27.97 -35.43 -0.65
N ASP A 243 27.27 -36.56 -0.79
CA ASP A 243 26.78 -37.09 -2.07
C ASP A 243 25.50 -36.39 -2.55
N LEU A 244 24.87 -35.59 -1.72
CA LEU A 244 23.67 -34.83 -2.05
C LEU A 244 24.02 -33.39 -2.40
N ALA A 245 23.39 -32.84 -3.45
CA ALA A 245 23.57 -31.42 -3.84
C ALA A 245 22.50 -30.57 -3.18
N VAL A 246 22.81 -29.93 -2.07
CA VAL A 246 21.92 -29.00 -1.37
C VAL A 246 21.95 -27.63 -2.06
N PRO A 247 20.80 -27.02 -2.40
CA PRO A 247 20.80 -25.66 -2.95
C PRO A 247 21.48 -24.65 -2.03
N ASP A 248 22.18 -23.65 -2.60
CA ASP A 248 22.82 -22.56 -1.86
C ASP A 248 22.45 -21.20 -2.48
N PRO A 249 21.65 -20.39 -1.78
CA PRO A 249 20.95 -20.66 -0.51
C PRO A 249 19.76 -21.61 -0.70
N VAL A 250 19.37 -22.33 0.36
CA VAL A 250 18.19 -23.26 0.34
C VAL A 250 16.87 -22.50 0.21
N GLN A 251 16.84 -21.22 0.47
CA GLN A 251 15.68 -20.34 0.35
C GLN A 251 16.10 -18.90 0.05
N ARG A 252 15.26 -18.15 -0.65
CA ARG A 252 15.52 -16.74 -0.99
C ARG A 252 14.74 -15.83 -0.07
N TRP A 253 15.43 -14.86 0.54
CA TRP A 253 14.85 -13.70 1.22
C TRP A 253 15.03 -12.49 0.32
N GLY A 254 13.96 -12.02 -0.32
CA GLY A 254 13.99 -10.91 -1.25
C GLY A 254 12.60 -10.63 -1.81
N GLN A 255 12.55 -9.83 -2.87
CA GLN A 255 11.33 -9.58 -3.62
C GLN A 255 10.91 -10.84 -4.37
N PRO A 256 9.60 -11.07 -4.57
CA PRO A 256 9.10 -12.20 -5.36
C PRO A 256 9.40 -12.04 -6.85
N ASP A 257 9.30 -13.11 -7.61
CA ASP A 257 8.99 -13.00 -9.05
C ASP A 257 7.59 -12.41 -9.14
N LEU A 258 7.42 -11.31 -9.90
CA LEU A 258 6.15 -10.62 -10.03
C LEU A 258 5.93 -10.16 -11.46
N GLU A 259 4.73 -10.38 -11.99
CA GLU A 259 4.28 -9.86 -13.27
C GLU A 259 2.92 -9.19 -13.10
N ASN A 260 2.81 -7.93 -13.57
CA ASN A 260 1.59 -7.12 -13.50
C ASN A 260 1.17 -6.67 -14.88
N ARG A 261 -0.15 -6.62 -15.10
CA ARG A 261 -0.79 -6.13 -16.32
C ARG A 261 -1.96 -5.26 -15.93
N HIS A 262 -1.94 -3.99 -16.33
CA HIS A 262 -3.01 -3.05 -16.06
C HIS A 262 -3.61 -2.50 -17.34
N PHE A 263 -4.92 -2.31 -17.32
CA PHE A 263 -5.68 -1.67 -18.41
C PHE A 263 -6.70 -0.74 -17.79
N GLY A 264 -7.05 0.32 -18.53
CA GLY A 264 -8.16 1.14 -18.07
C GLY A 264 -8.49 2.27 -19.01
N PHE A 265 -9.49 3.05 -18.61
CA PHE A 265 -9.95 4.22 -19.33
C PHE A 265 -10.44 5.31 -18.38
N ASN A 266 -10.45 6.54 -18.88
CA ASN A 266 -11.05 7.71 -18.23
C ASN A 266 -11.83 8.52 -19.27
N LEU A 267 -13.14 8.70 -19.04
CA LEU A 267 -14.09 9.35 -19.95
C LEU A 267 -14.67 10.59 -19.30
N ASN A 268 -14.66 11.70 -20.03
CA ASN A 268 -15.43 12.91 -19.74
C ASN A 268 -16.15 13.33 -21.01
N LEU A 269 -17.47 13.50 -20.97
CA LEU A 269 -18.30 13.84 -22.13
C LEU A 269 -19.42 14.81 -21.77
N ALA A 270 -19.40 16.01 -22.29
CA ALA A 270 -20.50 16.96 -22.20
C ALA A 270 -21.69 16.46 -23.06
N LEU A 271 -22.79 16.12 -22.39
CA LEU A 271 -24.03 15.74 -23.07
C LEU A 271 -24.77 16.97 -23.59
N ASN A 272 -24.68 18.05 -22.82
CA ASN A 272 -25.17 19.38 -23.18
C ASN A 272 -24.43 20.44 -22.34
N ASP A 273 -24.80 21.70 -22.43
CA ASP A 273 -24.14 22.82 -21.73
C ASP A 273 -24.23 22.74 -20.19
N SER A 274 -25.03 21.87 -19.66
CA SER A 274 -25.32 21.79 -18.20
C SER A 274 -25.10 20.41 -17.62
N VAL A 275 -24.83 19.37 -18.42
CA VAL A 275 -24.73 18.00 -17.97
C VAL A 275 -23.56 17.28 -18.64
N ASP A 276 -22.66 16.75 -17.83
CA ASP A 276 -21.57 15.88 -18.23
C ASP A 276 -21.83 14.43 -17.82
N LEU A 277 -21.53 13.51 -18.70
CA LEU A 277 -21.30 12.10 -18.41
C LEU A 277 -19.82 11.89 -18.11
N TYR A 278 -19.49 11.22 -17.02
CA TYR A 278 -18.13 10.78 -16.76
C TYR A 278 -18.08 9.32 -16.34
N GLY A 279 -16.95 8.70 -16.53
CA GLY A 279 -16.74 7.35 -16.08
C GLY A 279 -15.29 6.94 -16.20
N PHE A 280 -14.89 5.96 -15.41
CA PHE A 280 -13.59 5.34 -15.56
C PHE A 280 -13.64 3.86 -15.20
N GLY A 281 -12.70 3.10 -15.74
CA GLY A 281 -12.50 1.70 -15.41
C GLY A 281 -11.03 1.41 -15.25
N LEU A 282 -10.69 0.61 -14.23
CA LEU A 282 -9.35 0.08 -13.96
C LEU A 282 -9.47 -1.43 -13.88
N TYR A 283 -8.57 -2.15 -14.53
CA TYR A 283 -8.39 -3.59 -14.41
C TYR A 283 -6.93 -3.89 -14.21
N GLY A 284 -6.60 -4.68 -13.18
CA GLY A 284 -5.28 -5.18 -12.90
C GLY A 284 -5.30 -6.71 -12.81
N HIS A 285 -4.25 -7.33 -13.34
CA HIS A 285 -3.94 -8.75 -13.17
C HIS A 285 -2.49 -8.89 -12.74
N SER A 286 -2.26 -9.60 -11.64
CA SER A 286 -0.94 -9.80 -11.07
C SER A 286 -0.68 -11.27 -10.78
N GLU A 287 0.50 -11.74 -11.17
CA GLU A 287 0.97 -13.10 -10.86
C GLU A 287 2.31 -12.98 -10.12
N GLY A 288 2.48 -13.74 -9.03
CA GLY A 288 3.73 -13.72 -8.29
C GLY A 288 4.03 -15.02 -7.55
N VAL A 289 5.32 -15.26 -7.31
CA VAL A 289 5.80 -16.43 -6.58
C VAL A 289 6.88 -16.03 -5.58
N SER A 290 6.70 -16.47 -4.31
CA SER A 290 7.65 -16.25 -3.22
C SER A 290 8.08 -17.57 -2.58
N ASP A 291 9.29 -17.61 -2.06
CA ASP A 291 9.79 -18.78 -1.32
C ASP A 291 9.20 -18.80 0.09
N PHE A 292 9.12 -20.01 0.66
CA PHE A 292 8.93 -20.23 2.09
C PHE A 292 10.18 -20.85 2.71
N ASN A 293 10.17 -20.98 4.06
CA ASN A 293 11.30 -21.55 4.79
C ASN A 293 11.61 -22.97 4.32
N TRP A 294 12.89 -23.28 4.21
CA TRP A 294 13.38 -24.60 3.86
C TRP A 294 13.09 -25.62 4.97
N ARG A 295 12.73 -26.83 4.58
CA ARG A 295 12.48 -28.00 5.43
C ARG A 295 13.71 -28.91 5.40
N ASN A 296 14.45 -28.93 6.51
CA ASN A 296 15.64 -29.76 6.68
C ASN A 296 15.26 -31.23 6.85
N PRO A 297 15.80 -32.16 6.04
CA PRO A 297 15.50 -33.59 6.18
C PRO A 297 15.98 -34.21 7.51
N ASP A 298 17.08 -33.73 8.08
CA ASP A 298 17.64 -34.18 9.36
C ASP A 298 17.22 -33.31 10.54
N GLY A 299 16.40 -32.29 10.25
CA GLY A 299 15.87 -31.39 11.27
C GLY A 299 14.68 -31.95 12.03
N THR A 300 14.12 -31.09 12.87
CA THR A 300 12.96 -31.41 13.70
C THR A 300 11.61 -31.24 12.96
N ALA A 301 11.64 -30.99 11.66
CA ALA A 301 10.42 -30.83 10.88
C ALA A 301 9.67 -32.15 10.80
N SER A 302 8.48 -32.23 11.40
CA SER A 302 7.65 -33.44 11.49
C SER A 302 7.32 -34.06 10.12
N VAL A 303 7.42 -33.30 9.05
CA VAL A 303 7.19 -33.78 7.67
C VAL A 303 8.11 -34.97 7.28
N TYR A 304 9.29 -35.08 7.89
CA TYR A 304 10.26 -36.14 7.63
C TYR A 304 10.18 -37.29 8.64
N ASN A 305 9.26 -37.23 9.62
CA ASN A 305 9.11 -38.33 10.58
C ASN A 305 8.62 -39.60 9.88
N ARG A 306 9.23 -40.72 10.24
CA ARG A 306 8.74 -42.04 9.80
C ARG A 306 7.43 -42.34 10.49
N SER A 307 6.50 -42.93 9.74
CA SER A 307 5.19 -43.29 10.24
C SER A 307 4.95 -44.80 10.04
N ARG A 308 4.44 -45.48 11.10
CA ARG A 308 3.98 -46.84 10.99
C ARG A 308 2.77 -47.03 10.06
N VAL A 309 2.06 -45.93 9.76
CA VAL A 309 0.93 -45.92 8.82
C VAL A 309 1.42 -46.04 7.37
N PHE A 310 2.64 -45.58 7.09
CA PHE A 310 3.27 -45.64 5.76
C PHE A 310 4.61 -46.42 5.84
N PRO A 311 4.59 -47.76 6.00
CA PRO A 311 5.81 -48.55 6.15
C PRO A 311 6.75 -48.36 4.95
N GLY A 312 8.03 -48.07 5.23
CA GLY A 312 9.05 -47.91 4.20
C GLY A 312 9.03 -46.57 3.43
N TRP A 313 8.11 -45.69 3.74
CA TRP A 313 8.02 -44.36 3.13
C TRP A 313 8.29 -43.23 4.15
N ASP A 314 8.98 -42.21 3.72
CA ASP A 314 9.05 -40.92 4.33
C ASP A 314 9.28 -39.82 3.25
N ALA A 315 9.19 -38.53 3.62
CA ALA A 315 9.28 -37.43 2.66
C ALA A 315 10.65 -37.31 1.96
N ARG A 316 11.73 -38.03 2.47
CA ARG A 316 13.04 -38.04 1.79
C ARG A 316 12.99 -38.76 0.45
N SER A 317 11.98 -39.62 0.22
CA SER A 317 11.75 -40.26 -1.09
C SER A 317 11.42 -39.24 -2.19
N LEU A 318 10.84 -38.10 -1.85
CA LEU A 318 10.51 -37.00 -2.76
C LEU A 318 11.52 -35.84 -2.66
N TYR A 319 11.95 -35.53 -1.45
CA TYR A 319 12.79 -34.39 -1.14
C TYR A 319 14.02 -34.78 -0.33
N PRO A 320 14.99 -35.49 -0.93
CA PRO A 320 16.18 -36.00 -0.21
C PRO A 320 17.07 -34.88 0.32
N THR A 321 17.09 -33.71 -0.33
CA THR A 321 17.88 -32.53 0.05
C THR A 321 17.05 -31.45 0.79
N GLY A 322 15.84 -31.81 1.21
CA GLY A 322 14.89 -30.80 1.73
C GLY A 322 14.13 -30.09 0.63
N PHE A 323 13.22 -29.20 1.03
CA PHE A 323 12.43 -28.39 0.10
C PHE A 323 12.06 -27.04 0.71
N SER A 324 11.95 -26.06 -0.15
CA SER A 324 11.37 -24.73 0.15
C SER A 324 10.07 -24.60 -0.61
N PRO A 325 8.92 -24.60 0.06
CA PRO A 325 7.64 -24.38 -0.63
C PRO A 325 7.62 -23.06 -1.41
N LYS A 326 6.94 -23.07 -2.56
CA LYS A 326 6.75 -21.93 -3.45
C LYS A 326 5.33 -21.42 -3.32
N TYR A 327 5.15 -20.27 -2.72
CA TYR A 327 3.84 -19.65 -2.50
C TYR A 327 3.47 -18.78 -3.67
N GLY A 328 2.42 -19.13 -4.37
CA GLY A 328 1.91 -18.44 -5.56
C GLY A 328 0.71 -17.58 -5.23
N ASN A 329 0.63 -16.44 -5.91
CA ASN A 329 -0.46 -15.48 -5.87
C ASN A 329 -0.88 -15.14 -7.30
N GLU A 330 -2.16 -15.28 -7.60
CA GLU A 330 -2.78 -14.77 -8.81
C GLU A 330 -3.92 -13.85 -8.40
N GLN A 331 -3.89 -12.60 -8.85
CA GLN A 331 -4.81 -11.56 -8.40
C GLN A 331 -5.47 -10.88 -9.59
N ASP A 332 -6.80 -10.76 -9.53
CA ASP A 332 -7.60 -9.90 -10.42
C ASP A 332 -8.20 -8.75 -9.62
N ASP A 333 -8.03 -7.55 -10.11
CA ASP A 333 -8.59 -6.32 -9.55
C ASP A 333 -9.43 -5.59 -10.59
N LEU A 334 -10.58 -5.08 -10.20
CA LEU A 334 -11.50 -4.35 -11.08
C LEU A 334 -12.16 -3.20 -10.34
N GLN A 335 -12.09 -2.01 -10.91
CA GLN A 335 -12.87 -0.84 -10.48
C GLN A 335 -13.58 -0.23 -11.68
N GLY A 336 -14.89 0.00 -11.57
CA GLY A 336 -15.69 0.71 -12.57
C GLY A 336 -16.53 1.78 -11.91
N VAL A 337 -16.59 2.96 -12.51
CA VAL A 337 -17.41 4.09 -12.06
C VAL A 337 -18.10 4.71 -13.26
N LEU A 338 -19.37 5.05 -13.09
CA LEU A 338 -20.15 5.82 -14.06
C LEU A 338 -20.98 6.86 -13.32
N GLY A 339 -21.01 8.08 -13.83
CA GLY A 339 -21.76 9.16 -13.19
C GLY A 339 -22.19 10.25 -14.17
N LEU A 340 -23.15 11.01 -13.70
CA LEU A 340 -23.62 12.25 -14.31
C LEU A 340 -23.37 13.39 -13.32
N ARG A 341 -22.86 14.50 -13.81
CA ARG A 341 -22.70 15.72 -13.03
C ARG A 341 -23.20 16.91 -13.83
N GLY A 342 -23.57 17.97 -13.14
CA GLY A 342 -24.06 19.12 -13.86
C GLY A 342 -24.41 20.31 -12.98
N TYR A 343 -25.07 21.29 -13.63
CA TYR A 343 -25.50 22.52 -13.00
C TYR A 343 -27.01 22.73 -13.19
N TRP A 344 -27.66 23.28 -12.14
CA TRP A 344 -29.00 23.85 -12.23
C TRP A 344 -28.89 25.38 -12.03
N GLY A 345 -28.83 26.13 -13.14
CA GLY A 345 -28.47 27.53 -13.13
C GLY A 345 -27.02 27.74 -12.63
N GLU A 346 -26.73 28.93 -12.11
CA GLU A 346 -25.36 29.33 -11.73
C GLU A 346 -24.94 28.89 -10.32
N ARG A 347 -25.90 28.47 -9.47
CA ARG A 347 -25.68 28.29 -8.03
C ARG A 347 -25.68 26.86 -7.56
N TRP A 348 -26.24 25.93 -8.32
CA TRP A 348 -26.40 24.54 -7.95
C TRP A 348 -25.52 23.67 -8.81
N ARG A 349 -24.66 22.89 -8.18
CA ARG A 349 -23.88 21.82 -8.81
C ARG A 349 -24.34 20.48 -8.21
N TRP A 350 -24.52 19.48 -9.02
CA TRP A 350 -24.93 18.15 -8.60
C TRP A 350 -24.06 17.08 -9.26
N ASP A 351 -23.96 15.94 -8.60
CA ASP A 351 -23.25 14.73 -9.08
C ASP A 351 -23.97 13.49 -8.58
N VAL A 352 -24.24 12.54 -9.47
CA VAL A 352 -24.81 11.23 -9.14
C VAL A 352 -23.98 10.17 -9.81
N SER A 353 -23.50 9.17 -9.03
CA SER A 353 -22.65 8.11 -9.57
C SER A 353 -22.89 6.78 -8.92
N GLY A 354 -22.61 5.71 -9.69
CA GLY A 354 -22.49 4.35 -9.23
C GLY A 354 -21.09 3.81 -9.43
N SER A 355 -20.61 2.99 -8.49
CA SER A 355 -19.33 2.30 -8.61
C SER A 355 -19.44 0.83 -8.24
N TYR A 356 -18.58 0.03 -8.85
CA TYR A 356 -18.37 -1.37 -8.55
C TYR A 356 -16.86 -1.62 -8.48
N GLY A 357 -16.39 -2.22 -7.38
CA GLY A 357 -15.01 -2.65 -7.19
C GLY A 357 -14.96 -4.11 -6.77
N ARG A 358 -13.93 -4.83 -7.22
CA ARG A 358 -13.68 -6.22 -6.83
C ARG A 358 -12.19 -6.50 -6.85
N ASN A 359 -11.68 -7.05 -5.74
CA ASN A 359 -10.36 -7.67 -5.68
C ASN A 359 -10.52 -9.16 -5.40
N ARG A 360 -9.82 -10.00 -6.14
CA ARG A 360 -9.84 -11.46 -6.03
C ARG A 360 -8.43 -12.01 -6.05
N ILE A 361 -8.10 -12.87 -5.09
CA ILE A 361 -6.78 -13.45 -4.93
C ILE A 361 -6.92 -14.96 -4.84
N ASP A 362 -6.27 -15.67 -5.77
CA ASP A 362 -6.11 -17.12 -5.80
C ASP A 362 -4.73 -17.48 -5.28
N TYR A 363 -4.67 -18.38 -4.30
CA TYR A 363 -3.41 -18.84 -3.72
C TYR A 363 -3.07 -20.25 -4.14
N THR A 364 -1.80 -20.49 -4.46
CA THR A 364 -1.25 -21.81 -4.78
C THR A 364 -0.01 -22.11 -3.94
N LEU A 365 0.34 -23.37 -3.82
CA LEU A 365 1.56 -23.79 -3.16
C LEU A 365 2.20 -24.92 -3.96
N GLY A 366 3.38 -24.67 -4.51
CA GLY A 366 4.19 -25.67 -5.20
C GLY A 366 5.36 -26.14 -4.35
N ASN A 367 6.05 -27.18 -4.79
CA ASN A 367 7.21 -27.75 -4.12
C ASN A 367 6.94 -28.02 -2.63
N SER A 368 5.81 -28.67 -2.32
CA SER A 368 5.34 -28.93 -0.97
C SER A 368 4.75 -30.35 -0.85
N ILE A 369 4.23 -30.70 0.31
CA ILE A 369 3.62 -31.98 0.60
C ILE A 369 2.64 -31.86 1.78
N ASN A 370 1.55 -32.63 1.75
CA ASN A 370 0.75 -32.90 2.94
C ASN A 370 1.24 -34.22 3.55
N ALA A 371 2.12 -34.12 4.54
CA ALA A 371 2.78 -35.30 5.14
C ALA A 371 1.81 -36.32 5.70
N SER A 372 0.64 -35.88 6.20
CA SER A 372 -0.37 -36.77 6.76
C SER A 372 -1.03 -37.72 5.73
N LEU A 373 -0.95 -37.37 4.43
CA LEU A 373 -1.42 -38.18 3.32
C LEU A 373 -0.36 -39.24 2.87
N GLY A 374 0.90 -39.09 3.31
CA GLY A 374 1.99 -39.96 2.95
C GLY A 374 2.27 -40.01 1.45
N PRO A 375 2.44 -41.19 0.84
CA PRO A 375 2.77 -41.35 -0.58
C PRO A 375 1.67 -40.83 -1.53
N ASP A 376 0.45 -40.68 -1.06
CA ASP A 376 -0.68 -40.17 -1.86
C ASP A 376 -0.77 -38.63 -1.90
N SER A 377 0.17 -37.94 -1.25
CA SER A 377 0.17 -36.49 -1.25
C SER A 377 0.59 -35.92 -2.60
N PRO A 378 -0.16 -34.96 -3.18
CA PRO A 378 0.36 -34.13 -4.26
C PRO A 378 1.52 -33.26 -3.78
N THR A 379 2.29 -32.69 -4.71
CA THR A 379 3.39 -31.75 -4.45
C THR A 379 3.05 -30.31 -4.81
N SER A 380 1.86 -30.10 -5.38
CA SER A 380 1.29 -28.79 -5.72
C SER A 380 -0.17 -28.75 -5.30
N PHE A 381 -0.61 -27.61 -4.81
CA PHE A 381 -1.93 -27.43 -4.21
C PHE A 381 -2.53 -26.09 -4.65
N TYR A 382 -3.82 -26.08 -4.92
CA TYR A 382 -4.63 -24.88 -4.89
C TYR A 382 -5.11 -24.65 -3.45
N LEU A 383 -4.74 -23.50 -2.87
CA LEU A 383 -5.02 -23.23 -1.46
C LEU A 383 -6.39 -22.59 -1.23
N GLY A 384 -7.03 -22.08 -2.31
CA GLY A 384 -8.32 -21.40 -2.27
C GLY A 384 -8.24 -19.93 -2.62
N ARG A 385 -9.37 -19.27 -2.52
CA ARG A 385 -9.57 -17.88 -2.99
C ARG A 385 -10.13 -16.98 -1.91
N LEU A 386 -9.64 -15.75 -1.91
CA LEU A 386 -10.22 -14.62 -1.20
C LEU A 386 -10.84 -13.66 -2.22
N SER A 387 -12.01 -13.09 -1.90
CA SER A 387 -12.64 -12.06 -2.72
C SER A 387 -13.25 -10.97 -1.86
N GLN A 388 -13.03 -9.72 -2.27
CA GLN A 388 -13.67 -8.52 -1.73
C GLN A 388 -14.44 -7.83 -2.85
N GLU A 389 -15.71 -7.50 -2.62
CA GLU A 389 -16.54 -6.74 -3.56
C GLU A 389 -17.13 -5.52 -2.85
N GLU A 390 -17.20 -4.40 -3.55
CA GLU A 390 -17.86 -3.18 -3.09
C GLU A 390 -18.76 -2.61 -4.18
N LYS A 391 -19.96 -2.14 -3.76
CA LYS A 391 -20.91 -1.41 -4.60
C LYS A 391 -21.30 -0.14 -3.89
N ASN A 392 -21.17 0.99 -4.58
CA ASN A 392 -21.53 2.30 -4.03
C ASN A 392 -22.46 3.03 -4.97
N LEU A 393 -23.42 3.76 -4.38
CA LEU A 393 -24.19 4.80 -5.06
C LEU A 393 -24.03 6.09 -4.26
N ASN A 394 -23.70 7.16 -4.94
CA ASN A 394 -23.47 8.47 -4.37
C ASN A 394 -24.35 9.52 -5.06
N ALA A 395 -24.87 10.45 -4.28
CA ALA A 395 -25.54 11.65 -4.78
C ALA A 395 -25.08 12.86 -3.97
N ASP A 396 -24.50 13.82 -4.64
CA ASP A 396 -23.86 15.01 -4.05
C ASP A 396 -24.48 16.27 -4.66
N ILE A 397 -24.78 17.27 -3.84
CA ILE A 397 -25.28 18.58 -4.28
C ILE A 397 -24.48 19.67 -3.56
N VAL A 398 -24.08 20.69 -4.30
CA VAL A 398 -23.41 21.88 -3.75
C VAL A 398 -24.23 23.12 -4.14
N TYR A 399 -24.58 23.92 -3.16
CA TYR A 399 -25.26 25.19 -3.33
C TYR A 399 -24.37 26.37 -2.93
N SER A 400 -24.18 27.31 -3.84
CA SER A 400 -23.45 28.56 -3.57
C SER A 400 -24.43 29.64 -3.15
N LEU A 401 -24.51 29.93 -1.84
CA LEU A 401 -25.41 30.91 -1.24
C LEU A 401 -24.73 32.28 -1.17
N PRO A 402 -25.10 33.26 -2.01
CA PRO A 402 -24.59 34.60 -1.90
C PRO A 402 -25.18 35.30 -0.66
N VAL A 403 -24.28 35.82 0.17
CA VAL A 403 -24.62 36.61 1.36
C VAL A 403 -23.90 37.94 1.28
N SER A 404 -24.63 39.02 1.17
CA SER A 404 -24.04 40.38 0.93
C SER A 404 -23.12 40.89 2.04
N ALA A 405 -23.23 40.30 3.25
CA ALA A 405 -22.38 40.64 4.38
C ALA A 405 -21.04 39.88 4.39
N LEU A 406 -20.83 38.91 3.52
CA LEU A 406 -19.65 38.05 3.47
C LEU A 406 -18.78 38.40 2.26
N ALA A 407 -17.52 37.98 2.33
CA ALA A 407 -16.53 38.30 1.27
C ALA A 407 -16.78 37.50 -0.02
N ALA A 408 -17.38 36.29 0.10
CA ALA A 408 -17.75 35.42 -1.02
C ALA A 408 -18.95 34.55 -0.63
N PRO A 409 -19.62 33.89 -1.58
CA PRO A 409 -20.73 32.98 -1.28
C PRO A 409 -20.35 31.86 -0.30
N ILE A 410 -21.30 31.47 0.53
CA ILE A 410 -21.19 30.27 1.35
C ILE A 410 -21.39 29.05 0.45
N ASN A 411 -20.49 28.09 0.49
CA ASN A 411 -20.69 26.79 -0.16
C ASN A 411 -21.33 25.84 0.83
N ILE A 412 -22.50 25.31 0.47
CA ILE A 412 -23.25 24.31 1.25
C ILE A 412 -23.31 23.05 0.40
N ALA A 413 -22.58 22.02 0.82
CA ALA A 413 -22.62 20.70 0.18
C ALA A 413 -23.43 19.75 1.05
N PHE A 414 -24.25 18.92 0.44
CA PHE A 414 -24.96 17.85 1.10
C PHE A 414 -25.12 16.66 0.16
N GLY A 415 -25.19 15.47 0.70
CA GLY A 415 -25.30 14.28 -0.13
C GLY A 415 -25.67 13.05 0.65
N ALA A 416 -25.88 11.98 -0.11
CA ALA A 416 -26.22 10.67 0.40
C ALA A 416 -25.39 9.59 -0.30
N GLU A 417 -25.07 8.53 0.45
CA GLU A 417 -24.31 7.39 -0.01
C GLU A 417 -24.99 6.09 0.45
N THR A 418 -24.98 5.07 -0.39
CA THR A 418 -25.24 3.70 0.06
C THR A 418 -24.13 2.81 -0.44
N ARG A 419 -23.62 1.94 0.46
CA ARG A 419 -22.50 1.03 0.18
C ARG A 419 -22.88 -0.38 0.61
N GLU A 420 -22.50 -1.37 -0.21
CA GLU A 420 -22.54 -2.78 0.12
C GLU A 420 -21.15 -3.37 -0.06
N GLU A 421 -20.60 -3.96 1.00
CA GLU A 421 -19.34 -4.71 1.00
C GLU A 421 -19.64 -6.20 1.14
N THR A 422 -19.01 -7.04 0.34
CA THR A 422 -19.12 -8.50 0.42
C THR A 422 -17.72 -9.10 0.45
N TYR A 423 -17.48 -9.94 1.45
CA TYR A 423 -16.27 -10.75 1.56
C TYR A 423 -16.58 -12.22 1.36
N ARG A 424 -15.74 -12.93 0.61
CA ARG A 424 -15.92 -14.35 0.32
C ARG A 424 -14.59 -15.09 0.44
N VAL A 425 -14.66 -16.29 1.03
CA VAL A 425 -13.59 -17.29 1.07
C VAL A 425 -14.09 -18.54 0.34
N ASP A 426 -13.35 -18.99 -0.67
CA ASP A 426 -13.56 -20.27 -1.34
C ASP A 426 -12.49 -21.27 -0.89
N ALA A 427 -12.91 -22.52 -0.67
CA ALA A 427 -12.02 -23.59 -0.24
C ALA A 427 -11.00 -23.93 -1.32
N GLY A 428 -9.84 -24.39 -0.88
CA GLY A 428 -8.81 -25.00 -1.73
C GLY A 428 -9.10 -26.46 -2.08
N ASP A 429 -8.11 -27.10 -2.71
CA ASP A 429 -8.15 -28.54 -2.95
C ASP A 429 -8.22 -29.31 -1.63
N PRO A 430 -9.03 -30.36 -1.50
CA PRO A 430 -9.14 -31.14 -0.28
C PRO A 430 -7.77 -31.61 0.28
N ALA A 431 -6.84 -31.99 -0.59
CA ALA A 431 -5.49 -32.40 -0.19
C ALA A 431 -4.69 -31.29 0.49
N SER A 432 -5.01 -29.99 0.19
CA SER A 432 -4.32 -28.83 0.75
C SER A 432 -4.61 -28.60 2.23
N TYR A 433 -5.74 -29.12 2.74
CA TYR A 433 -6.16 -28.94 4.14
C TYR A 433 -6.54 -30.25 4.84
N ALA A 434 -6.48 -31.38 4.14
CA ALA A 434 -6.87 -32.67 4.72
C ALA A 434 -5.96 -33.07 5.90
N ILE A 435 -6.57 -33.70 6.91
CA ILE A 435 -5.88 -34.43 7.98
C ILE A 435 -5.93 -35.91 7.62
N GLY A 436 -4.85 -36.38 7.03
CA GLY A 436 -4.75 -37.74 6.53
C GLY A 436 -4.43 -38.78 7.64
N PRO A 437 -4.37 -40.10 7.29
CA PRO A 437 -4.16 -41.17 8.25
C PRO A 437 -2.81 -41.07 8.98
N GLY A 438 -1.78 -40.46 8.39
CA GLY A 438 -0.47 -40.27 9.04
C GLY A 438 -0.52 -39.33 10.26
N ALA A 439 -1.58 -38.55 10.42
CA ALA A 439 -1.72 -37.63 11.54
C ALA A 439 -1.76 -38.35 12.90
N VAL A 440 -2.26 -39.58 12.97
CA VAL A 440 -2.26 -40.38 14.21
C VAL A 440 -0.87 -40.75 14.70
N THR A 441 0.16 -40.52 13.87
CA THR A 441 1.57 -40.76 14.21
C THR A 441 2.38 -39.46 14.28
N GLY A 442 1.69 -38.29 14.27
CA GLY A 442 2.32 -36.98 14.40
C GLY A 442 2.77 -36.34 13.10
N LEU A 443 2.39 -36.88 11.93
CA LEU A 443 2.59 -36.19 10.67
C LEU A 443 1.60 -35.03 10.53
N ALA A 444 2.08 -33.84 10.20
CA ALA A 444 1.25 -32.66 10.09
C ALA A 444 0.22 -32.76 8.96
N GLY A 445 -1.04 -32.42 9.24
CA GLY A 445 -2.08 -32.26 8.23
C GLY A 445 -1.97 -30.97 7.47
N GLY A 446 -2.56 -30.92 6.28
CA GLY A 446 -2.53 -29.78 5.38
C GLY A 446 -1.20 -29.62 4.62
N ALA A 447 -1.22 -28.83 3.56
CA ALA A 447 -0.03 -28.56 2.76
C ALA A 447 1.04 -27.86 3.60
N ASN A 448 2.27 -28.37 3.55
CA ASN A 448 3.35 -27.90 4.42
C ASN A 448 3.91 -26.56 3.95
N GLY A 449 3.73 -25.55 4.76
CA GLY A 449 4.04 -24.15 4.46
C GLY A 449 2.83 -23.25 4.61
N ALA A 450 1.76 -23.55 3.87
CA ALA A 450 0.47 -22.87 3.97
C ALA A 450 -0.65 -23.88 3.71
N PRO A 451 -1.37 -24.35 4.74
CA PRO A 451 -2.59 -25.11 4.56
C PRO A 451 -3.65 -24.31 3.81
N GLY A 452 -4.37 -24.97 2.90
CA GLY A 452 -5.46 -24.33 2.16
C GLY A 452 -6.65 -23.98 3.05
N PHE A 453 -7.49 -23.08 2.57
CA PHE A 453 -8.79 -22.81 3.19
C PHE A 453 -9.65 -24.06 3.11
N SER A 454 -10.13 -24.51 4.25
CA SER A 454 -11.00 -25.67 4.31
C SER A 454 -12.44 -25.32 3.91
N ALA A 455 -13.26 -26.32 3.64
CA ALA A 455 -14.69 -26.14 3.42
C ALA A 455 -15.38 -25.49 4.64
N ALA A 456 -14.85 -25.70 5.86
CA ALA A 456 -15.36 -25.05 7.07
C ALA A 456 -14.98 -23.56 7.18
N ASN A 457 -13.90 -23.13 6.52
CA ASN A 457 -13.49 -21.73 6.45
C ASN A 457 -14.20 -20.98 5.31
N ALA A 458 -14.77 -21.69 4.33
CA ALA A 458 -15.43 -21.09 3.18
C ALA A 458 -16.75 -20.43 3.60
N GLY A 459 -17.05 -19.32 2.95
CA GLY A 459 -18.28 -18.57 3.24
C GLY A 459 -18.37 -17.26 2.48
N ARG A 460 -19.53 -16.63 2.58
CA ARG A 460 -19.82 -15.31 2.00
C ARG A 460 -20.56 -14.46 3.03
N TRP A 461 -20.04 -13.27 3.28
CA TRP A 461 -20.57 -12.35 4.28
C TRP A 461 -20.68 -10.95 3.70
N SER A 462 -21.75 -10.24 4.01
CA SER A 462 -22.01 -8.90 3.48
C SER A 462 -22.40 -7.94 4.58
N GLN A 463 -22.04 -6.67 4.37
CA GLN A 463 -22.42 -5.54 5.21
C GLN A 463 -22.92 -4.41 4.33
N ARG A 464 -23.94 -3.68 4.80
CA ARG A 464 -24.46 -2.49 4.12
C ARG A 464 -24.33 -1.28 5.00
N SER A 465 -24.02 -0.13 4.38
CA SER A 465 -24.13 1.16 5.05
C SER A 465 -24.96 2.14 4.22
N ARG A 466 -25.53 3.12 4.93
CA ARG A 466 -26.24 4.27 4.34
C ARG A 466 -25.82 5.51 5.10
N ALA A 467 -25.46 6.55 4.37
CA ALA A 467 -24.98 7.79 4.96
C ALA A 467 -25.65 9.00 4.34
N ALA A 468 -25.70 10.07 5.15
CA ALA A 468 -26.03 11.41 4.70
C ALA A 468 -25.06 12.40 5.37
N TYR A 469 -24.71 13.46 4.66
CA TYR A 469 -23.81 14.47 5.18
C TYR A 469 -24.23 15.88 4.77
N ILE A 470 -23.74 16.86 5.54
CA ILE A 470 -23.73 18.28 5.19
C ILE A 470 -22.35 18.85 5.51
N ASP A 471 -21.85 19.70 4.61
CA ASP A 471 -20.56 20.38 4.72
C ASP A 471 -20.75 21.84 4.28
N VAL A 472 -20.38 22.77 5.15
CA VAL A 472 -20.55 24.22 4.94
C VAL A 472 -19.18 24.89 5.00
N GLU A 473 -18.83 25.62 3.98
CA GLU A 473 -17.62 26.45 3.93
C GLU A 473 -18.03 27.91 3.73
N ALA A 474 -17.66 28.77 4.69
CA ALA A 474 -18.05 30.20 4.74
C ALA A 474 -16.83 31.11 4.79
N PRO A 475 -16.54 31.89 3.74
CA PRO A 475 -15.56 32.99 3.76
C PRO A 475 -16.16 34.19 4.53
N LEU A 476 -15.93 34.26 5.84
CA LEU A 476 -16.50 35.28 6.70
C LEU A 476 -15.98 36.68 6.36
N THR A 477 -14.70 36.77 6.03
CA THR A 477 -14.04 37.97 5.53
C THR A 477 -13.09 37.60 4.39
N ALA A 478 -12.50 38.56 3.72
CA ALA A 478 -11.46 38.31 2.69
C ALA A 478 -10.25 37.52 3.22
N ARG A 479 -10.04 37.45 4.54
CA ARG A 479 -8.91 36.79 5.19
C ARG A 479 -9.28 35.63 6.08
N TRP A 480 -10.55 35.39 6.34
CA TRP A 480 -10.99 34.39 7.31
C TRP A 480 -12.07 33.49 6.73
N THR A 481 -11.75 32.24 6.56
CA THR A 481 -12.67 31.18 6.11
C THR A 481 -12.85 30.16 7.22
N VAL A 482 -14.09 29.73 7.44
CA VAL A 482 -14.45 28.67 8.39
C VAL A 482 -15.18 27.56 7.67
N GLY A 483 -15.05 26.34 8.18
CA GLY A 483 -15.74 25.16 7.67
C GLY A 483 -16.36 24.33 8.80
N ALA A 484 -17.53 23.75 8.53
CA ALA A 484 -18.20 22.83 9.43
C ALA A 484 -18.83 21.68 8.63
N ALA A 485 -18.55 20.45 9.00
CA ALA A 485 -19.14 19.28 8.35
C ALA A 485 -19.70 18.31 9.40
N THR A 486 -20.78 17.60 9.05
CA THR A 486 -21.28 16.49 9.83
C THR A 486 -21.79 15.40 8.90
N ARG A 487 -21.61 14.15 9.32
CA ARG A 487 -22.06 12.96 8.61
C ARG A 487 -22.72 12.00 9.58
N TYR A 488 -23.88 11.51 9.21
CA TYR A 488 -24.56 10.37 9.81
C TYR A 488 -24.36 9.15 8.92
N GLU A 489 -24.00 8.00 9.49
CA GLU A 489 -23.88 6.74 8.77
C GLU A 489 -24.44 5.59 9.60
N HIS A 490 -25.27 4.75 8.99
CA HIS A 490 -25.86 3.56 9.60
C HIS A 490 -25.33 2.30 8.93
N PHE A 491 -24.80 1.37 9.74
CA PHE A 491 -24.29 0.07 9.33
C PHE A 491 -25.23 -1.05 9.77
N SER A 492 -25.46 -2.01 8.88
CA SER A 492 -26.30 -3.18 9.19
C SER A 492 -25.76 -4.05 10.33
N ALA A 493 -24.43 -4.02 10.58
CA ALA A 493 -23.78 -4.83 11.61
C ALA A 493 -23.54 -4.10 12.94
N PHE A 494 -23.44 -2.75 12.94
CA PHE A 494 -22.96 -1.98 14.10
C PHE A 494 -23.87 -0.85 14.55
N GLY A 495 -24.98 -0.59 13.84
CA GLY A 495 -25.82 0.56 14.08
C GLY A 495 -25.27 1.85 13.48
N GLU A 496 -25.31 2.94 14.20
CA GLU A 496 -25.09 4.29 13.69
C GLU A 496 -23.82 4.95 14.21
N SER A 497 -23.24 5.85 13.41
CA SER A 497 -22.19 6.78 13.79
C SER A 497 -22.55 8.19 13.33
N VAL A 498 -22.14 9.19 14.12
CA VAL A 498 -22.24 10.60 13.79
C VAL A 498 -20.87 11.23 13.95
N ASP A 499 -20.34 11.78 12.86
CA ASP A 499 -19.04 12.42 12.84
C ASP A 499 -19.15 13.88 12.49
N GLY A 500 -18.25 14.69 13.08
CA GLY A 500 -18.19 16.12 12.88
C GLY A 500 -16.77 16.61 12.61
N LYS A 501 -16.69 17.73 11.89
CA LYS A 501 -15.43 18.47 11.66
C LYS A 501 -15.70 19.95 11.74
N LEU A 502 -14.83 20.68 12.44
CA LEU A 502 -14.74 22.14 12.41
C LEU A 502 -13.35 22.51 11.93
N SER A 503 -13.26 23.48 11.04
CA SER A 503 -12.00 23.97 10.49
C SER A 503 -12.02 25.49 10.32
N SER A 504 -10.85 26.09 10.39
CA SER A 504 -10.68 27.54 10.23
C SER A 504 -9.33 27.82 9.57
N ARG A 505 -9.32 28.84 8.71
CA ARG A 505 -8.12 29.37 8.09
C ARG A 505 -8.15 30.89 8.14
N PHE A 506 -7.07 31.47 8.65
CA PHE A 506 -6.90 32.92 8.76
C PHE A 506 -5.63 33.37 8.05
N GLU A 507 -5.76 34.33 7.13
CA GLU A 507 -4.65 34.93 6.40
C GLU A 507 -4.15 36.16 7.14
N PHE A 508 -2.93 36.13 7.65
CA PHE A 508 -2.26 37.29 8.21
C PHE A 508 -1.85 38.28 7.10
N THR A 509 -1.30 37.69 6.03
CA THR A 509 -0.94 38.35 4.77
C THR A 509 -1.33 37.47 3.60
N PRO A 510 -1.33 37.95 2.35
CA PRO A 510 -1.55 37.12 1.16
C PRO A 510 -0.59 35.91 1.04
N ASP A 511 0.53 35.97 1.77
CA ASP A 511 1.62 34.98 1.71
C ASP A 511 1.77 34.14 2.98
N LEU A 512 0.98 34.41 4.03
CA LEU A 512 1.09 33.71 5.30
C LEU A 512 -0.30 33.47 5.90
N ALA A 513 -0.63 32.21 6.13
CA ALA A 513 -1.89 31.82 6.73
C ALA A 513 -1.71 30.76 7.82
N LEU A 514 -2.59 30.80 8.82
CA LEU A 514 -2.76 29.80 9.85
C LEU A 514 -4.05 29.03 9.57
N ARG A 515 -3.99 27.73 9.67
CA ARG A 515 -5.15 26.84 9.55
C ARG A 515 -5.21 25.89 10.74
N GLY A 516 -6.40 25.41 11.06
CA GLY A 516 -6.56 24.42 12.11
C GLY A 516 -7.89 23.70 11.98
N SER A 517 -7.94 22.47 12.46
CA SER A 517 -9.16 21.68 12.47
C SER A 517 -9.26 20.81 13.73
N VAL A 518 -10.51 20.49 14.08
CA VAL A 518 -10.85 19.42 15.02
C VAL A 518 -11.91 18.55 14.38
N SER A 519 -11.76 17.23 14.48
CA SER A 519 -12.70 16.29 13.85
C SER A 519 -12.86 15.01 14.68
N THR A 520 -14.00 14.35 14.50
CA THR A 520 -14.19 12.95 14.86
C THR A 520 -14.16 12.10 13.60
N GLY A 521 -13.93 10.82 13.76
CA GLY A 521 -13.96 9.86 12.67
C GLY A 521 -14.14 8.44 13.21
N PHE A 522 -14.44 7.53 12.32
CA PHE A 522 -14.64 6.14 12.69
C PHE A 522 -14.21 5.20 11.56
N ARG A 523 -14.03 3.92 11.91
CA ARG A 523 -13.86 2.82 10.98
C ARG A 523 -14.64 1.60 11.44
N ALA A 524 -15.56 1.12 10.62
CA ALA A 524 -16.28 -0.11 10.88
C ALA A 524 -15.41 -1.34 10.55
N PRO A 525 -15.40 -2.41 11.37
CA PRO A 525 -14.84 -3.69 10.98
C PRO A 525 -15.48 -4.23 9.71
N THR A 526 -14.66 -4.82 8.84
CA THR A 526 -15.14 -5.39 7.58
C THR A 526 -15.74 -6.78 7.76
N PRO A 527 -16.57 -7.29 6.82
CA PRO A 527 -17.05 -8.66 6.87
C PRO A 527 -15.92 -9.69 6.97
N GLY A 528 -14.79 -9.47 6.32
CA GLY A 528 -13.60 -10.32 6.44
C GLY A 528 -13.05 -10.37 7.87
N GLN A 529 -12.98 -9.22 8.54
CA GLN A 529 -12.50 -9.12 9.93
C GLN A 529 -13.46 -9.77 10.94
N LEU A 530 -14.75 -9.71 10.66
CA LEU A 530 -15.79 -10.27 11.56
C LEU A 530 -15.87 -11.79 11.55
N TYR A 531 -15.70 -12.40 10.37
CA TYR A 531 -16.16 -13.78 10.19
C TYR A 531 -15.07 -14.77 9.77
N THR A 532 -13.91 -14.30 9.25
CA THR A 532 -12.92 -15.22 8.70
C THR A 532 -12.12 -15.95 9.76
N GLN A 533 -11.74 -17.17 9.42
CA GLN A 533 -10.79 -18.01 10.14
C GLN A 533 -9.66 -18.43 9.19
N SER A 534 -8.47 -18.67 9.72
CA SER A 534 -7.35 -19.18 8.93
C SER A 534 -6.39 -19.99 9.76
N THR A 535 -5.68 -20.92 9.09
CA THR A 535 -4.58 -21.69 9.66
C THR A 535 -3.29 -21.17 9.06
N GLN A 536 -2.29 -20.90 9.90
CA GLN A 536 -0.98 -20.41 9.49
C GLN A 536 0.12 -21.32 10.05
N GLN A 537 1.19 -21.50 9.30
CA GLN A 537 2.39 -22.17 9.77
C GLN A 537 3.56 -21.17 9.82
N GLY A 538 4.31 -21.23 10.90
CA GLY A 538 5.50 -20.44 11.12
C GLY A 538 6.71 -21.30 11.45
N LEU A 539 7.90 -20.71 11.35
CA LEU A 539 9.15 -21.32 11.80
C LEU A 539 9.64 -20.55 13.02
N ASP A 540 9.80 -21.22 14.15
CA ASP A 540 10.42 -20.64 15.34
C ASP A 540 11.89 -20.31 15.03
N THR A 541 12.32 -19.07 15.29
CA THR A 541 13.66 -18.59 14.94
C THR A 541 14.76 -19.11 15.86
N VAL A 542 14.40 -19.66 17.02
CA VAL A 542 15.34 -20.22 17.99
C VAL A 542 15.47 -21.73 17.82
N THR A 543 14.34 -22.43 17.78
CA THR A 543 14.31 -23.90 17.74
C THR A 543 14.31 -24.46 16.32
N LEU A 544 14.03 -23.64 15.31
CA LEU A 544 13.79 -24.00 13.91
C LEU A 544 12.66 -25.05 13.74
N GLN A 545 11.73 -25.12 14.69
CA GLN A 545 10.56 -25.97 14.60
C GLN A 545 9.40 -25.24 13.92
N VAL A 546 8.64 -25.98 13.11
CA VAL A 546 7.40 -25.49 12.53
C VAL A 546 6.32 -25.51 13.60
N PHE A 547 5.64 -24.40 13.78
CA PHE A 547 4.45 -24.31 14.63
C PHE A 547 3.22 -23.96 13.78
N THR A 548 2.06 -24.43 14.19
CA THR A 548 0.78 -24.18 13.52
C THR A 548 -0.08 -23.31 14.42
N THR A 549 -0.59 -22.20 13.88
CA THR A 549 -1.47 -21.28 14.62
C THR A 549 -2.82 -21.16 13.92
N GLY A 550 -3.88 -21.09 14.73
CA GLY A 550 -5.23 -20.77 14.28
C GLY A 550 -5.55 -19.29 14.50
N ARG A 551 -6.03 -18.60 13.48
CA ARG A 551 -6.74 -17.36 13.68
C ARG A 551 -8.22 -17.65 13.63
N LEU A 552 -8.89 -17.51 14.76
CA LEU A 552 -10.29 -17.80 14.95
C LEU A 552 -11.15 -16.55 14.71
N SER A 553 -12.40 -16.74 14.30
CA SER A 553 -13.37 -15.65 14.33
C SER A 553 -13.57 -15.17 15.76
N PRO A 554 -13.81 -13.87 16.03
CA PRO A 554 -14.16 -13.37 17.37
C PRO A 554 -15.42 -14.01 17.97
N SER A 555 -16.27 -14.61 17.17
CA SER A 555 -17.47 -15.36 17.58
C SER A 555 -17.24 -16.86 17.80
N ASP A 556 -16.04 -17.36 17.56
CA ASP A 556 -15.70 -18.77 17.81
C ASP A 556 -15.74 -19.08 19.31
N PRO A 557 -16.35 -20.22 19.73
CA PRO A 557 -16.46 -20.58 21.15
C PRO A 557 -15.12 -20.61 21.90
N LEU A 558 -14.04 -21.11 21.26
CA LEU A 558 -12.71 -21.13 21.85
C LEU A 558 -12.13 -19.69 21.98
N ALA A 559 -12.35 -18.85 20.96
CA ALA A 559 -11.92 -17.45 21.02
C ALA A 559 -12.64 -16.71 22.16
N ILE A 560 -13.96 -16.92 22.33
CA ILE A 560 -14.76 -16.33 23.43
C ILE A 560 -14.22 -16.82 24.80
N GLN A 561 -13.92 -18.12 24.93
CA GLN A 561 -13.36 -18.67 26.17
C GLN A 561 -11.99 -18.03 26.50
N LEU A 562 -11.21 -17.63 25.47
CA LEU A 562 -9.90 -16.97 25.61
C LEU A 562 -10.01 -15.45 25.73
N GLY A 563 -11.20 -14.89 25.77
CA GLY A 563 -11.45 -13.46 26.02
C GLY A 563 -11.84 -12.63 24.81
N ALA A 564 -12.16 -13.26 23.66
CA ALA A 564 -12.70 -12.54 22.50
C ALA A 564 -14.03 -11.88 22.84
N LYS A 565 -14.23 -10.69 22.30
CA LYS A 565 -15.48 -9.90 22.41
C LYS A 565 -15.98 -9.57 21.02
N PRO A 566 -17.29 -9.29 20.85
CA PRO A 566 -17.82 -8.74 19.60
C PRO A 566 -17.04 -7.48 19.20
N LEU A 567 -16.62 -7.42 17.94
CA LEU A 567 -15.93 -6.24 17.42
C LEU A 567 -16.85 -5.02 17.39
N LYS A 568 -16.27 -3.85 17.59
CA LYS A 568 -16.90 -2.54 17.54
C LYS A 568 -16.27 -1.67 16.46
N PRO A 569 -16.93 -0.60 16.01
CA PRO A 569 -16.26 0.44 15.23
C PRO A 569 -15.15 1.10 16.04
N GLU A 570 -13.99 1.30 15.42
CA GLU A 570 -12.95 2.20 15.94
C GLU A 570 -13.48 3.63 15.87
N GLN A 571 -13.13 4.44 16.86
CA GLN A 571 -13.46 5.87 16.88
C GLN A 571 -12.18 6.70 16.95
N SER A 572 -12.18 7.87 16.32
CA SER A 572 -11.05 8.78 16.39
C SER A 572 -11.45 10.20 16.75
N ARG A 573 -10.48 10.90 17.35
CA ARG A 573 -10.52 12.36 17.54
C ARG A 573 -9.21 12.90 17.03
N THR A 574 -9.28 13.85 16.11
CA THR A 574 -8.11 14.47 15.49
C THR A 574 -8.14 15.97 15.75
N ALA A 575 -7.00 16.54 16.10
CA ALA A 575 -6.76 17.97 16.13
C ALA A 575 -5.53 18.27 15.28
N SER A 576 -5.60 19.31 14.46
CA SER A 576 -4.48 19.78 13.64
C SER A 576 -4.34 21.29 13.69
N LEU A 577 -3.08 21.77 13.58
CA LEU A 577 -2.73 23.19 13.49
C LEU A 577 -1.58 23.34 12.50
N GLY A 578 -1.77 24.15 11.48
CA GLY A 578 -0.82 24.33 10.40
C GLY A 578 -0.54 25.80 10.05
N LEU A 579 0.70 26.10 9.72
CA LEU A 579 1.14 27.37 9.15
C LEU A 579 1.54 27.14 7.69
N THR A 580 1.00 27.95 6.78
CA THR A 580 1.35 27.93 5.36
C THR A 580 1.95 29.25 4.94
N TRP A 581 2.97 29.19 4.08
CA TRP A 581 3.63 30.40 3.56
C TRP A 581 4.01 30.22 2.09
N LYS A 582 4.07 31.31 1.38
CA LYS A 582 4.67 31.46 0.05
C LYS A 582 5.28 32.85 -0.07
N ASN A 583 6.20 33.07 -1.01
CA ASN A 583 6.76 34.39 -1.29
C ASN A 583 7.17 34.52 -2.76
N GLU A 584 7.42 35.75 -3.18
CA GLU A 584 7.85 36.09 -4.55
C GLU A 584 9.26 35.56 -4.91
N LEU A 585 10.07 35.18 -3.92
CA LEU A 585 11.39 34.57 -4.12
C LEU A 585 11.32 33.08 -4.48
N GLY A 586 10.12 32.53 -4.68
CA GLY A 586 9.89 31.13 -5.06
C GLY A 586 9.96 30.14 -3.89
N PHE A 587 9.89 30.60 -2.64
CA PHE A 587 9.73 29.75 -1.47
C PHE A 587 8.25 29.53 -1.17
N SER A 588 7.89 28.26 -0.90
CA SER A 588 6.55 27.93 -0.40
C SER A 588 6.64 26.74 0.55
N GLY A 589 5.68 26.61 1.46
CA GLY A 589 5.67 25.48 2.36
C GLY A 589 4.57 25.48 3.40
N SER A 590 4.56 24.41 4.19
CA SER A 590 3.71 24.27 5.38
C SER A 590 4.42 23.54 6.50
N VAL A 591 4.00 23.85 7.74
CA VAL A 591 4.27 23.05 8.94
C VAL A 591 2.94 22.73 9.58
N ASP A 592 2.61 21.45 9.71
CA ASP A 592 1.33 20.99 10.23
C ASP A 592 1.57 20.05 11.43
N LEU A 593 1.11 20.46 12.61
CA LEU A 593 1.09 19.66 13.84
C LEU A 593 -0.20 18.85 13.90
N TYR A 594 -0.15 17.62 14.44
CA TYR A 594 -1.33 16.80 14.61
C TYR A 594 -1.30 15.96 15.88
N ASP A 595 -2.50 15.71 16.42
CA ASP A 595 -2.79 14.80 17.54
C ASP A 595 -3.98 13.95 17.11
N ILE A 596 -3.81 12.63 17.05
CA ILE A 596 -4.82 11.67 16.61
C ILE A 596 -4.98 10.61 17.71
N LYS A 597 -6.11 10.62 18.40
CA LYS A 597 -6.49 9.57 19.35
C LYS A 597 -7.45 8.59 18.66
N VAL A 598 -7.12 7.29 18.72
CA VAL A 598 -7.98 6.20 18.25
C VAL A 598 -8.36 5.33 19.45
N THR A 599 -9.66 5.22 19.71
CA THR A 599 -10.23 4.35 20.73
C THR A 599 -10.86 3.12 20.12
N ASP A 600 -10.96 2.05 20.89
CA ASP A 600 -11.39 0.73 20.41
C ASP A 600 -10.60 0.29 19.17
N ARG A 601 -9.26 0.47 19.19
CA ARG A 601 -8.41 0.22 18.03
C ARG A 601 -8.38 -1.26 17.68
N PHE A 602 -8.54 -1.57 16.40
CA PHE A 602 -8.56 -2.92 15.86
C PHE A 602 -7.16 -3.50 15.71
N SER A 603 -6.99 -4.77 16.09
CA SER A 603 -5.78 -5.57 15.83
C SER A 603 -6.04 -7.06 16.03
N GLN A 604 -5.08 -7.88 15.63
CA GLN A 604 -5.00 -9.28 16.04
C GLN A 604 -4.49 -9.35 17.48
N SER A 605 -5.09 -10.22 18.30
CA SER A 605 -4.67 -10.50 19.66
C SER A 605 -3.26 -11.11 19.72
N ALA A 606 -2.68 -11.19 20.90
CA ALA A 606 -1.57 -12.11 21.15
C ALA A 606 -1.98 -13.55 20.87
N SER A 607 -0.99 -14.43 20.73
CA SER A 607 -1.22 -15.87 20.59
C SER A 607 -1.46 -16.51 21.97
N PHE A 608 -2.51 -17.32 22.09
CA PHE A 608 -2.86 -18.08 23.28
C PHE A 608 -2.62 -19.56 23.04
N ALA A 609 -2.02 -20.27 24.00
CA ALA A 609 -1.93 -21.71 23.95
C ALA A 609 -3.33 -22.33 23.95
N VAL A 610 -3.54 -23.40 23.19
CA VAL A 610 -4.81 -24.13 23.22
C VAL A 610 -4.93 -24.84 24.56
N PRO A 611 -6.00 -24.61 25.37
CA PRO A 611 -6.15 -25.23 26.68
C PRO A 611 -6.23 -26.77 26.58
N ALA A 612 -5.69 -27.45 27.59
CA ALA A 612 -5.78 -28.91 27.67
C ALA A 612 -7.25 -29.35 27.74
N GLY A 613 -7.58 -30.44 27.01
CA GLY A 613 -8.95 -30.99 26.97
C GLY A 613 -9.88 -30.31 25.94
N VAL A 614 -9.46 -29.22 25.28
CA VAL A 614 -10.19 -28.64 24.17
C VAL A 614 -9.90 -29.45 22.89
N PRO A 615 -10.93 -29.81 22.09
CA PRO A 615 -10.72 -30.47 20.81
C PRO A 615 -9.85 -29.61 19.90
N ASN A 616 -8.73 -30.15 19.44
CA ASN A 616 -7.75 -29.46 18.58
C ASN A 616 -7.36 -30.33 17.39
N PRO A 617 -8.29 -30.60 16.44
CA PRO A 617 -8.05 -31.53 15.34
C PRO A 617 -6.98 -31.05 14.35
N LEU A 618 -6.73 -29.73 14.30
CA LEU A 618 -5.73 -29.10 13.44
C LEU A 618 -4.36 -28.99 14.11
N ALA A 619 -4.22 -29.53 15.34
CA ALA A 619 -2.98 -29.49 16.10
C ALA A 619 -2.39 -28.08 16.25
N TYR A 620 -3.22 -27.09 16.50
CA TYR A 620 -2.75 -25.75 16.78
C TYR A 620 -1.88 -25.73 18.03
N THR A 621 -0.69 -25.16 17.92
CA THR A 621 0.16 -24.86 19.07
C THR A 621 -0.37 -23.64 19.81
N SER A 622 -0.98 -22.72 19.07
CA SER A 622 -1.61 -21.53 19.62
C SER A 622 -2.72 -21.01 18.71
N VAL A 623 -3.61 -20.20 19.28
CA VAL A 623 -4.69 -19.51 18.55
C VAL A 623 -4.67 -18.02 18.86
N SER A 624 -5.20 -17.24 17.95
CA SER A 624 -5.42 -15.80 18.08
C SER A 624 -6.77 -15.43 17.47
N PHE A 625 -7.24 -14.21 17.72
CA PHE A 625 -8.49 -13.68 17.18
C PHE A 625 -8.38 -12.17 16.99
N TYR A 626 -9.29 -11.57 16.26
CA TYR A 626 -9.35 -10.11 16.14
C TYR A 626 -10.05 -9.50 17.34
N THR A 627 -9.55 -8.36 17.77
CA THR A 627 -10.04 -7.60 18.92
C THR A 627 -9.88 -6.10 18.67
N ASN A 628 -10.61 -5.28 19.40
CA ASN A 628 -10.48 -3.83 19.41
C ASN A 628 -10.69 -3.24 20.82
N ASP A 629 -9.91 -3.73 21.75
CA ASP A 629 -9.98 -3.39 23.18
C ASP A 629 -8.81 -2.55 23.69
N PHE A 630 -8.15 -1.78 22.83
CA PHE A 630 -7.06 -0.88 23.21
C PHE A 630 -7.17 0.47 22.49
N ASP A 631 -6.53 1.48 23.07
CA ASP A 631 -6.49 2.84 22.58
C ASP A 631 -5.07 3.26 22.23
N THR A 632 -4.94 4.17 21.27
CA THR A 632 -3.63 4.76 20.93
C THR A 632 -3.75 6.25 20.70
N THR A 633 -2.67 6.98 21.00
CA THR A 633 -2.48 8.37 20.60
C THR A 633 -1.27 8.49 19.68
N THR A 634 -1.47 9.13 18.53
CA THR A 634 -0.42 9.42 17.55
C THR A 634 -0.24 10.93 17.44
N ARG A 635 0.98 11.42 17.68
CA ARG A 635 1.36 12.83 17.59
C ARG A 635 2.50 13.03 16.61
N GLY A 636 2.46 14.14 15.92
CA GLY A 636 3.54 14.40 14.99
C GLY A 636 3.53 15.79 14.37
N VAL A 637 4.51 15.97 13.51
CA VAL A 637 4.65 17.17 12.68
C VAL A 637 5.02 16.76 11.26
N ASP A 638 4.33 17.34 10.30
CA ASP A 638 4.66 17.29 8.88
C ASP A 638 5.22 18.64 8.45
N VAL A 639 6.33 18.63 7.72
CA VAL A 639 6.92 19.81 7.10
C VAL A 639 7.07 19.53 5.61
N VAL A 640 6.53 20.42 4.80
CA VAL A 640 6.76 20.45 3.35
C VAL A 640 7.25 21.84 2.98
N ALA A 641 8.38 21.91 2.28
CA ALA A 641 8.93 23.17 1.81
C ALA A 641 9.50 23.01 0.40
N SER A 642 9.20 23.95 -0.48
CA SER A 642 9.67 23.95 -1.85
C SER A 642 10.31 25.29 -2.19
N HIS A 643 11.34 25.26 -3.02
CA HIS A 643 11.99 26.45 -3.55
C HIS A 643 12.34 26.23 -5.01
N THR A 644 11.98 27.19 -5.85
CA THR A 644 12.33 27.18 -7.26
C THR A 644 13.03 28.49 -7.62
N THR A 645 14.22 28.42 -8.19
CA THR A 645 15.01 29.58 -8.57
C THR A 645 15.71 29.38 -9.90
N ALA A 646 15.99 30.47 -10.60
CA ALA A 646 16.90 30.45 -11.72
C ALA A 646 18.34 30.30 -11.21
N LEU A 647 19.13 29.40 -11.80
CA LEU A 647 20.54 29.17 -11.45
C LEU A 647 21.36 29.04 -12.73
N GLY A 648 22.19 30.02 -13.01
CA GLY A 648 22.94 30.05 -14.28
C GLY A 648 22.03 30.00 -15.51
N ALA A 649 22.26 29.07 -16.41
CA ALA A 649 21.43 28.87 -17.62
C ALA A 649 20.22 27.97 -17.38
N GLY A 650 19.96 27.54 -16.14
CA GLY A 650 18.91 26.59 -15.82
C GLY A 650 18.02 27.02 -14.67
N ARG A 651 17.17 26.10 -14.26
CA ARG A 651 16.25 26.22 -13.13
C ARG A 651 16.55 25.13 -12.12
N LEU A 652 16.67 25.51 -10.85
CA LEU A 652 16.79 24.58 -9.73
C LEU A 652 15.46 24.58 -8.97
N SER A 653 14.87 23.40 -8.85
CA SER A 653 13.68 23.14 -8.02
C SER A 653 14.05 22.17 -6.91
N THR A 654 13.81 22.55 -5.65
CA THR A 654 14.12 21.74 -4.47
C THR A 654 12.89 21.60 -3.61
N THR A 655 12.59 20.38 -3.18
CA THR A 655 11.48 20.08 -2.27
C THR A 655 12.01 19.29 -1.09
N LEU A 656 11.70 19.73 0.12
CA LEU A 656 11.94 19.04 1.38
C LEU A 656 10.60 18.55 1.93
N GLY A 657 10.51 17.26 2.20
CA GLY A 657 9.46 16.68 2.99
C GLY A 657 10.04 16.09 4.27
N TYR A 658 9.47 16.36 5.43
CA TYR A 658 9.86 15.79 6.72
C TYR A 658 8.61 15.42 7.53
N ASN A 659 8.66 14.24 8.16
CA ASN A 659 7.67 13.79 9.11
C ASN A 659 8.36 13.34 10.40
N TYR A 660 7.85 13.82 11.52
CA TYR A 660 8.06 13.22 12.83
C TYR A 660 6.73 12.63 13.31
N ASN A 661 6.72 11.37 13.69
CA ASN A 661 5.52 10.65 14.10
C ASN A 661 5.83 9.75 15.31
N GLN A 662 5.00 9.82 16.34
CA GLN A 662 5.10 8.98 17.51
C GLN A 662 3.71 8.45 17.88
N THR A 663 3.58 7.12 17.86
CA THR A 663 2.38 6.43 18.37
C THR A 663 2.68 5.89 19.76
N GLN A 664 1.72 6.01 20.66
CA GLN A 664 1.74 5.47 22.01
C GLN A 664 0.47 4.65 22.25
N VAL A 665 0.60 3.52 22.91
CA VAL A 665 -0.53 2.71 23.39
C VAL A 665 -0.94 3.28 24.76
N ASP A 666 -2.15 3.85 24.85
CA ASP A 666 -2.64 4.56 26.05
C ASP A 666 -3.29 3.61 27.05
N SER A 667 -4.09 2.67 26.53
CA SER A 667 -4.84 1.72 27.35
C SER A 667 -5.09 0.43 26.58
N GLY A 668 -5.48 -0.61 27.27
CA GLY A 668 -5.87 -1.89 26.67
C GLY A 668 -6.14 -2.95 27.71
N ALA A 669 -6.87 -4.01 27.31
CA ALA A 669 -7.12 -5.16 28.16
C ALA A 669 -5.81 -5.91 28.41
N THR A 670 -5.48 -6.12 29.66
CA THR A 670 -4.31 -6.86 30.09
C THR A 670 -4.31 -8.26 29.50
N GLY A 671 -3.28 -8.61 28.72
CA GLY A 671 -3.06 -9.96 28.19
C GLY A 671 -3.52 -10.21 26.77
N VAL A 672 -4.32 -9.35 26.13
CA VAL A 672 -4.80 -9.56 24.75
C VAL A 672 -3.94 -8.80 23.75
N VAL A 673 -3.72 -7.51 23.91
CA VAL A 673 -2.91 -6.66 23.01
C VAL A 673 -1.75 -6.01 23.74
N THR A 674 -1.81 -5.89 25.04
CA THR A 674 -0.90 -5.07 25.88
C THR A 674 0.27 -5.80 26.47
N ASN A 675 0.65 -6.98 25.96
CA ASN A 675 1.97 -7.51 26.32
C ASN A 675 3.06 -6.60 25.71
N GLU A 676 4.24 -6.62 26.30
CA GLU A 676 5.38 -5.78 25.90
C GLU A 676 5.69 -5.86 24.42
N SER A 677 5.65 -7.07 23.85
CA SER A 677 5.92 -7.31 22.44
C SER A 677 4.92 -6.61 21.53
N GLN A 678 3.64 -6.73 21.83
CA GLN A 678 2.59 -6.12 21.02
C GLN A 678 2.65 -4.58 21.12
N ARG A 679 2.87 -4.05 22.31
CA ARG A 679 3.01 -2.61 22.52
C ARG A 679 4.18 -2.04 21.71
N ARG A 680 5.36 -2.64 21.80
CA ARG A 680 6.57 -2.17 21.10
C ARG A 680 6.42 -2.20 19.59
N ILE A 681 5.65 -3.14 19.03
CA ILE A 681 5.35 -3.15 17.61
C ILE A 681 4.54 -1.91 17.18
N PHE A 682 3.59 -1.45 17.98
CA PHE A 682 2.84 -0.23 17.66
C PHE A 682 3.69 1.04 17.85
N GLU A 683 4.56 1.07 18.85
CA GLU A 683 5.29 2.27 19.26
C GLU A 683 6.64 2.44 18.57
N GLU A 684 7.29 1.36 18.12
CA GLU A 684 8.70 1.37 17.71
C GLU A 684 8.99 0.74 16.32
N ARG A 685 8.06 -0.04 15.74
CA ARG A 685 8.32 -0.76 14.47
C ARG A 685 8.53 0.16 13.27
N LEU A 686 7.93 1.33 13.26
CA LEU A 686 8.13 2.32 12.22
C LEU A 686 9.09 3.42 12.69
N PRO A 687 9.97 3.94 11.80
CA PRO A 687 10.82 5.06 12.16
C PRO A 687 9.98 6.28 12.53
N ARG A 688 10.33 6.91 13.66
CA ARG A 688 9.65 8.14 14.11
C ARG A 688 9.96 9.35 13.21
N GLN A 689 11.07 9.29 12.49
CA GLN A 689 11.51 10.37 11.60
C GLN A 689 11.70 9.84 10.19
N LYS A 690 11.17 10.56 9.23
CA LYS A 690 11.41 10.31 7.82
C LYS A 690 11.55 11.65 7.11
N ALA A 691 12.54 11.74 6.21
CA ALA A 691 12.74 12.92 5.39
C ALA A 691 13.07 12.54 3.94
N THR A 692 12.65 13.38 3.02
CA THR A 692 13.05 13.34 1.62
C THR A 692 13.43 14.73 1.16
N LEU A 693 14.64 14.90 0.67
CA LEU A 693 15.09 16.12 0.00
C LEU A 693 15.32 15.76 -1.47
N SER A 694 14.53 16.38 -2.35
CA SER A 694 14.59 16.18 -3.79
C SER A 694 14.99 17.48 -4.47
N SER A 695 16.01 17.45 -5.33
CA SER A 695 16.48 18.61 -6.09
C SER A 695 16.62 18.26 -7.56
N THR A 696 15.93 19.02 -8.43
CA THR A 696 16.04 18.87 -9.88
C THR A 696 16.65 20.14 -10.47
N TYR A 697 17.76 19.99 -11.16
CA TYR A 697 18.37 21.05 -11.95
C TYR A 697 18.15 20.77 -13.43
N ALA A 698 17.46 21.67 -14.11
CA ALA A 698 17.11 21.57 -15.54
C ALA A 698 17.79 22.70 -16.32
N TRP A 699 18.53 22.34 -17.39
CA TRP A 699 19.14 23.30 -18.31
C TRP A 699 19.17 22.75 -19.74
N GLY A 700 18.81 23.56 -20.71
CA GLY A 700 18.72 23.16 -22.10
C GLY A 700 17.90 21.88 -22.27
N ARG A 701 18.50 20.82 -22.81
CA ARG A 701 17.86 19.51 -23.02
C ARG A 701 18.11 18.52 -21.87
N PHE A 702 18.76 18.93 -20.82
CA PHE A 702 19.15 18.04 -19.71
C PHE A 702 18.44 18.41 -18.42
N SER A 703 18.19 17.40 -17.60
CA SER A 703 17.87 17.60 -16.19
C SER A 703 18.57 16.54 -15.33
N VAL A 704 18.96 16.94 -14.14
CA VAL A 704 19.56 16.05 -13.13
C VAL A 704 18.70 16.12 -11.88
N LEU A 705 18.21 14.96 -11.45
CA LEU A 705 17.51 14.76 -10.19
C LEU A 705 18.48 14.13 -9.18
N GLY A 706 18.67 14.80 -8.05
CA GLY A 706 19.30 14.22 -6.85
C GLY A 706 18.26 14.12 -5.74
N LYS A 707 18.22 12.99 -5.05
CA LYS A 707 17.30 12.75 -3.93
C LYS A 707 18.04 12.15 -2.74
N LEU A 708 17.80 12.69 -1.54
CA LEU A 708 18.24 12.14 -0.27
C LEU A 708 17.02 11.68 0.52
N ARG A 709 16.99 10.39 0.85
CA ARG A 709 15.92 9.78 1.68
C ARG A 709 16.54 9.38 3.02
N TYR A 710 15.94 9.85 4.11
CA TYR A 710 16.36 9.56 5.48
C TYR A 710 15.25 8.83 6.24
N TYR A 711 15.63 7.80 6.96
CA TYR A 711 14.78 7.02 7.86
C TYR A 711 15.44 6.96 9.23
N GLY A 712 14.72 7.34 10.27
CA GLY A 712 15.17 7.25 11.65
C GLY A 712 15.32 5.80 12.12
N ALA A 713 15.88 5.63 13.31
CA ALA A 713 16.00 4.32 13.94
C ALA A 713 14.61 3.74 14.28
N TRP A 714 14.52 2.40 14.25
CA TRP A 714 13.30 1.64 14.52
C TRP A 714 13.64 0.31 15.19
N THR A 715 12.65 -0.42 15.70
CA THR A 715 12.82 -1.69 16.39
C THR A 715 11.96 -2.77 15.75
N ASP A 716 12.54 -3.95 15.54
CA ASP A 716 11.81 -5.13 15.09
C ASP A 716 11.90 -6.26 16.12
N SER A 717 10.99 -7.22 16.02
CA SER A 717 10.93 -8.40 16.87
C SER A 717 11.10 -9.68 16.06
N SER A 718 11.59 -10.75 16.70
CA SER A 718 11.71 -12.04 16.05
C SER A 718 10.36 -12.66 15.72
N GLY A 719 10.34 -13.53 14.72
CA GLY A 719 9.19 -14.38 14.36
C GLY A 719 9.10 -15.68 15.16
N ASN A 720 9.65 -15.73 16.40
CA ASN A 720 9.45 -16.87 17.30
C ASN A 720 8.02 -16.86 17.88
N ALA A 721 7.63 -17.96 18.53
CA ALA A 721 6.27 -18.11 19.08
C ALA A 721 5.91 -17.05 20.12
N THR A 722 6.87 -16.52 20.86
CA THR A 722 6.69 -15.50 21.87
C THR A 722 6.82 -14.07 21.34
N GLY A 723 7.56 -13.85 20.23
CA GLY A 723 7.78 -12.54 19.62
C GLY A 723 8.52 -11.54 20.52
N ASP A 724 9.30 -12.02 21.50
CA ASP A 724 9.92 -11.26 22.59
C ASP A 724 11.41 -10.95 22.39
N ILE A 725 11.98 -11.36 21.26
CA ILE A 725 13.34 -11.03 20.90
C ILE A 725 13.31 -9.78 20.02
N PHE A 726 13.90 -8.69 20.50
CA PHE A 726 13.91 -7.40 19.82
C PHE A 726 15.31 -7.02 19.35
N GLN A 727 15.37 -6.37 18.20
CA GLN A 727 16.56 -5.72 17.71
C GLN A 727 16.24 -4.29 17.26
N ARG A 728 17.05 -3.33 17.69
CA ARG A 728 17.00 -1.96 17.22
C ARG A 728 17.91 -1.82 16.00
N PHE A 729 17.37 -1.20 14.94
CA PHE A 729 18.08 -0.83 13.71
C PHE A 729 18.42 0.65 13.73
N GLY A 730 19.62 0.99 13.29
CA GLY A 730 20.10 2.36 13.20
C GLY A 730 19.35 3.19 12.15
N ALA A 731 19.55 4.50 12.19
CA ALA A 731 19.06 5.40 11.16
C ALA A 731 19.76 5.16 9.82
N MET A 732 19.03 5.29 8.70
CA MET A 732 19.53 5.00 7.36
C MET A 732 19.24 6.15 6.40
N SER A 733 20.23 6.45 5.53
CA SER A 733 20.06 7.41 4.46
C SER A 733 20.46 6.79 3.12
N PHE A 734 19.66 7.09 2.09
CA PHE A 734 19.90 6.69 0.70
C PHE A 734 20.03 7.93 -0.17
N VAL A 735 20.89 7.88 -1.16
CA VAL A 735 21.02 8.90 -2.20
C VAL A 735 20.64 8.28 -3.53
N ASP A 736 19.70 8.90 -4.23
CA ASP A 736 19.30 8.53 -5.57
C ASP A 736 19.72 9.59 -6.55
N LEU A 737 20.10 9.21 -7.77
CA LEU A 737 20.52 10.11 -8.82
C LEU A 737 19.95 9.68 -10.16
N ALA A 738 19.40 10.64 -10.92
CA ALA A 738 18.97 10.39 -12.28
C ALA A 738 19.36 11.54 -13.20
N VAL A 739 19.69 11.20 -14.43
CA VAL A 739 19.95 12.15 -15.51
C VAL A 739 18.94 11.89 -16.63
N SER A 740 18.21 12.93 -17.03
CA SER A 740 17.30 12.87 -18.16
C SER A 740 17.83 13.74 -19.30
N TRP A 741 17.73 13.21 -20.52
CA TRP A 741 18.07 13.88 -21.75
C TRP A 741 16.87 13.93 -22.68
N ASN A 742 16.36 15.13 -22.94
CA ASN A 742 15.35 15.35 -23.98
C ASN A 742 16.02 15.29 -25.36
N VAL A 743 16.03 14.08 -25.94
CA VAL A 743 16.60 13.80 -27.25
C VAL A 743 15.96 14.71 -28.31
N THR A 744 14.63 14.78 -28.24
CA THR A 744 13.76 15.74 -28.96
C THR A 744 12.78 16.37 -27.98
N GLU A 745 11.88 17.23 -28.43
CA GLU A 745 10.78 17.76 -27.59
C GLU A 745 9.79 16.65 -27.14
N GLN A 746 9.74 15.56 -27.91
CA GLN A 746 8.83 14.43 -27.70
C GLN A 746 9.49 13.22 -27.06
N GLN A 747 10.83 13.12 -27.08
CA GLN A 747 11.55 11.92 -26.68
C GLN A 747 12.50 12.23 -25.53
N THR A 748 12.41 11.46 -24.48
CA THR A 748 13.26 11.58 -23.30
C THR A 748 13.93 10.24 -23.00
N LEU A 749 15.25 10.25 -22.82
CA LEU A 749 16.00 9.14 -22.24
C LEU A 749 16.37 9.51 -20.81
N ARG A 750 16.10 8.63 -19.86
CA ARG A 750 16.46 8.77 -18.47
C ARG A 750 17.31 7.59 -18.01
N ILE A 751 18.38 7.86 -17.31
CA ILE A 751 19.24 6.85 -16.69
C ILE A 751 19.48 7.25 -15.24
N GLY A 752 19.41 6.29 -14.33
CA GLY A 752 19.56 6.59 -12.92
C GLY A 752 19.98 5.40 -12.08
N ALA A 753 20.15 5.71 -10.80
CA ALA A 753 20.42 4.74 -9.76
C ALA A 753 19.67 5.14 -8.49
N ASP A 754 18.84 4.25 -8.00
CA ASP A 754 18.35 4.33 -6.63
C ASP A 754 19.39 3.70 -5.70
N ASN A 755 19.56 4.31 -4.50
CA ASN A 755 20.62 3.92 -3.57
C ASN A 755 22.01 3.90 -4.24
N LEU A 756 22.39 5.02 -4.84
CA LEU A 756 23.61 5.21 -5.63
C LEU A 756 24.87 4.61 -4.99
N PHE A 757 25.00 4.72 -3.67
CA PHE A 757 26.19 4.26 -2.93
C PHE A 757 26.09 2.81 -2.48
N ASN A 758 25.10 2.05 -2.94
CA ASN A 758 24.86 0.62 -2.60
C ASN A 758 24.88 0.36 -1.08
N ARG A 759 24.19 1.20 -0.31
CA ARG A 759 24.15 1.07 1.15
C ARG A 759 23.14 0.01 1.56
N TYR A 760 23.50 -0.75 2.58
CA TYR A 760 22.66 -1.75 3.22
C TYR A 760 22.39 -1.37 4.68
N PRO A 761 21.23 -1.74 5.26
CA PRO A 761 20.94 -1.52 6.66
C PRO A 761 21.73 -2.47 7.58
N ASP A 762 21.55 -2.29 8.89
CA ASP A 762 22.05 -3.21 9.90
C ASP A 762 21.50 -4.62 9.64
N GLU A 763 22.32 -5.64 9.85
CA GLU A 763 21.91 -7.04 9.70
C GLU A 763 20.93 -7.45 10.81
N ALA A 764 19.94 -8.26 10.46
CA ALA A 764 18.95 -8.83 11.38
C ALA A 764 19.55 -10.03 12.13
N SER A 765 20.45 -9.80 13.09
CA SER A 765 21.15 -10.85 13.84
C SER A 765 20.19 -11.79 14.58
N PHE A 766 19.04 -11.29 15.04
CA PHE A 766 18.01 -12.07 15.72
C PHE A 766 17.27 -13.07 14.81
N GLN A 767 17.47 -13.00 13.49
CA GLN A 767 16.89 -13.92 12.50
C GLN A 767 17.96 -14.64 11.64
N ALA A 768 19.21 -14.53 12.02
CA ALA A 768 20.33 -15.10 11.25
C ALA A 768 20.23 -16.62 11.04
N SER A 769 19.66 -17.36 12.01
CA SER A 769 19.39 -18.79 11.91
C SER A 769 18.52 -19.20 10.72
N ARG A 770 17.69 -18.27 10.23
CA ARG A 770 16.83 -18.47 9.06
C ARG A 770 17.51 -18.11 7.73
N GLY A 771 18.79 -17.73 7.73
CA GLY A 771 19.47 -17.26 6.54
C GLY A 771 19.09 -15.84 6.09
N LEU A 772 18.30 -15.12 6.87
CA LEU A 772 17.91 -13.74 6.63
C LEU A 772 19.07 -12.82 6.96
N ILE A 773 19.43 -11.92 6.04
CA ILE A 773 20.46 -10.91 6.29
C ILE A 773 19.82 -9.65 6.87
N TYR A 774 18.77 -9.13 6.23
CA TYR A 774 18.10 -7.89 6.61
C TYR A 774 16.69 -8.15 7.11
N SER A 775 16.18 -7.30 8.00
CA SER A 775 14.81 -7.49 8.51
C SER A 775 13.77 -7.43 7.39
N ARG A 776 12.86 -8.41 7.36
CA ARG A 776 11.73 -8.44 6.44
C ARG A 776 10.73 -7.30 6.67
N ASN A 777 10.74 -6.70 7.86
CA ASN A 777 9.87 -5.58 8.23
C ASN A 777 10.54 -4.22 7.99
N ALA A 778 11.65 -4.14 7.26
CA ALA A 778 12.33 -2.90 6.97
C ALA A 778 11.38 -1.89 6.28
N PRO A 779 11.38 -0.62 6.69
CA PRO A 779 10.53 0.44 6.14
C PRO A 779 11.08 1.03 4.83
N TYR A 780 12.05 0.39 4.23
CA TYR A 780 12.77 0.77 3.01
C TYR A 780 13.25 -0.47 2.26
N ASP A 781 13.71 -0.27 1.02
CA ASP A 781 14.31 -1.33 0.21
C ASP A 781 15.64 -1.81 0.81
N THR A 782 15.82 -3.13 0.88
CA THR A 782 17.01 -3.79 1.41
C THR A 782 17.82 -4.51 0.34
N ASP A 783 17.45 -4.39 -0.95
CA ASP A 783 18.06 -5.14 -2.05
C ASP A 783 19.32 -4.47 -2.64
N GLY A 784 19.64 -3.26 -2.15
CA GLY A 784 20.85 -2.54 -2.54
C GLY A 784 20.62 -1.51 -3.65
N ARG A 785 21.63 -1.25 -4.47
CA ARG A 785 21.55 -0.28 -5.57
C ARG A 785 20.78 -0.86 -6.74
N ASN A 786 19.70 -0.17 -7.16
CA ASN A 786 18.98 -0.45 -8.39
C ASN A 786 19.43 0.51 -9.49
N LEU A 787 19.93 -0.05 -10.62
CA LEU A 787 20.31 0.71 -11.82
C LEU A 787 19.16 0.63 -12.82
N TYR A 788 18.82 1.74 -13.46
CA TYR A 788 17.72 1.76 -14.41
C TYR A 788 17.94 2.67 -15.60
N ALA A 789 17.23 2.36 -16.68
CA ALA A 789 17.09 3.18 -17.87
C ALA A 789 15.65 3.20 -18.34
N GLU A 790 15.12 4.37 -18.70
CA GLU A 790 13.78 4.56 -19.21
C GLU A 790 13.82 5.42 -20.48
N TYR A 791 13.11 4.98 -21.51
CA TYR A 791 12.87 5.75 -22.70
C TYR A 791 11.38 6.09 -22.81
N ARG A 792 11.09 7.35 -23.05
CA ARG A 792 9.71 7.88 -23.11
C ARG A 792 9.51 8.67 -24.38
N ILE A 793 8.37 8.47 -25.02
CA ILE A 793 7.93 9.25 -26.18
C ILE A 793 6.53 9.82 -25.92
N ARG A 794 6.35 11.12 -26.24
CA ARG A 794 5.08 11.84 -26.20
C ARG A 794 4.67 12.26 -27.60
N TYR A 795 3.38 12.20 -27.94
CA TYR A 795 2.88 12.51 -29.28
C TYR A 795 1.44 13.03 -29.28
#